data_4d2a1541f9e8f2e77c9810b825c3862e
#
_entry.id   4d2a1541f9e8f2e77c9810b825c3862e
#
_cell.length_a   1.000
_cell.length_b   1.000
_cell.length_c   1.000
_cell.angle_alpha   90.00
_cell.angle_beta   90.00
_cell.angle_gamma   90.00
#
_symmetry.space_group_name_H-M   'P 1'
#
loop_
_entity.id
_entity.type
_entity.pdbx_description
1 polymer ?
#
loop_
_entity_poly.entity_id
_entity_poly.type
_entity_poly.pdbx_seq_one_letter_code
_entity_poly.pdbx_strand_id
1 'polypeptide(L)'
;MTKKTFILFFGVLLMGLPTQANNDVQKTVYGLIERITPGYASQYELELIEQTEGKDVYEIEGNGRKIILRGNNAVSLASAFNWYLKYTCNAHVSWFGNQLNLPDILPQPADKQRIVIEPKYRVYLNYCTVSYTAAWWNWERWQKELDYMAMNGINMPLFSLGLYEIWYNTLMRFNFTDLEARTFLSLPGHAAWQWMQNIHSEGGPLPTSTMKRQTQLAKQVLSRMLEFNMQPIQQGFSGFVPPLLKQKRPEAKIDMTKAWYGFAPSALVNPSAPLFVEFGKAFLEEQDKLFGSYGVYAADPFHERKPPVETSEYLHAVGVTINKLFQQFDKGCIWAMQSWSLREDIVKAVPRENLLILDLAGKRVRRDQGFWGYPTVIGNLHNFGGRINMHGDLHLLAANQYQDIKKVYPNVCGDGLFMEAVEQNPVYYDLAFEMFHRTDKVNIHTWLQQYAQRRYGAKTVNTDQAMRLLLEGPYRRNTNGTERSSIVAARPALNVKKSGPNAGLGIPYDPLILFKAERLLLADAELLKHSKPYRFDVVDVMRQIMTNIGQPIHKKAAEAFEAKDKTAFTLHSGRFLQMLEDMDELLRTRPEYSFDRWLTEARSWGETKAEKDLMEQDATTLLTVWGAQEGNDPGIFDYAWREWSGLINGFYKVRWQKFYSMLQKHLDEGTGYSEEGLKLSHGRESFRANDFYISLGDWELDYTRQVNKARTPITQGDEIEIAKRLFRKYEKLSAAYYQTKVSNADIIKTEKTYENLGE
;
A
#
# COMPACT_ATOMS: atom_id res chain seq x y z
N MET A 1 -76.83 7.70 21.16
CA MET A 1 -76.56 6.69 20.14
C MET A 1 -76.12 7.40 18.86
N THR A 2 -74.85 7.54 18.62
CA THR A 2 -74.30 8.09 17.37
C THR A 2 -73.09 7.24 16.98
N LYS A 3 -73.24 6.49 15.91
CA LYS A 3 -72.22 5.67 15.29
C LYS A 3 -71.11 6.54 14.68
N LYS A 4 -69.86 6.38 15.10
CA LYS A 4 -68.68 6.91 14.41
C LYS A 4 -68.21 5.86 13.41
N THR A 5 -68.30 6.22 12.15
CA THR A 5 -67.73 5.47 11.01
C THR A 5 -66.25 5.75 10.96
N PHE A 6 -65.40 4.70 11.09
CA PHE A 6 -63.96 4.77 10.86
C PHE A 6 -63.72 4.49 9.38
N ILE A 7 -63.23 5.49 8.64
CA ILE A 7 -62.76 5.34 7.29
C ILE A 7 -61.30 4.96 7.36
N LEU A 8 -60.95 3.70 6.96
CA LEU A 8 -59.61 3.25 6.74
C LEU A 8 -59.11 3.84 5.43
N PHE A 9 -58.17 4.80 5.51
CA PHE A 9 -57.34 5.17 4.40
C PHE A 9 -56.16 4.18 4.30
N PHE A 10 -56.23 3.19 3.41
CA PHE A 10 -55.10 2.42 2.99
C PHE A 10 -54.29 3.26 1.98
N GLY A 11 -53.21 3.85 2.44
CA GLY A 11 -52.25 4.56 1.58
C GLY A 11 -51.50 3.60 0.68
N VAL A 12 -51.81 3.64 -0.61
CA VAL A 12 -50.95 3.11 -1.67
C VAL A 12 -49.79 4.08 -1.83
N LEU A 13 -48.72 3.89 -1.10
CA LEU A 13 -47.48 4.66 -1.30
C LEU A 13 -46.28 3.80 -0.88
N LEU A 14 -45.88 2.83 -1.72
CA LEU A 14 -44.60 2.10 -1.56
C LEU A 14 -44.28 1.17 -2.75
N MET A 15 -44.45 1.63 -3.99
CA MET A 15 -43.95 0.86 -5.15
C MET A 15 -43.03 1.66 -6.09
N GLY A 16 -42.66 2.90 -5.79
CA GLY A 16 -41.80 3.70 -6.67
C GLY A 16 -40.33 3.76 -6.23
N LEU A 17 -40.02 3.55 -4.95
CA LEU A 17 -38.64 3.67 -4.42
C LEU A 17 -37.71 2.50 -4.81
N PRO A 18 -38.13 1.22 -4.88
CA PRO A 18 -37.25 0.13 -5.28
C PRO A 18 -36.76 0.21 -6.72
N THR A 19 -37.61 0.69 -7.65
CA THR A 19 -37.27 0.72 -9.08
C THR A 19 -36.24 1.81 -9.44
N GLN A 20 -36.25 2.95 -8.78
CA GLN A 20 -35.27 4.01 -9.03
C GLN A 20 -33.89 3.65 -8.48
N ALA A 21 -33.82 3.13 -7.24
CA ALA A 21 -32.56 2.66 -6.64
C ALA A 21 -31.95 1.52 -7.47
N ASN A 22 -32.74 0.60 -7.99
CA ASN A 22 -32.29 -0.49 -8.85
C ASN A 22 -31.71 0.02 -10.18
N ASN A 23 -32.34 1.04 -10.79
CA ASN A 23 -31.86 1.65 -12.02
C ASN A 23 -30.52 2.37 -11.82
N ASP A 24 -30.31 2.99 -10.66
CA ASP A 24 -29.05 3.68 -10.33
C ASP A 24 -27.88 2.70 -10.16
N VAL A 25 -28.11 1.55 -9.50
CA VAL A 25 -27.11 0.48 -9.37
C VAL A 25 -26.69 -0.08 -10.72
N GLN A 26 -27.67 -0.44 -11.58
CA GLN A 26 -27.39 -0.93 -12.93
C GLN A 26 -26.61 0.09 -13.77
N LYS A 27 -27.04 1.37 -13.74
CA LYS A 27 -26.36 2.47 -14.44
C LYS A 27 -24.90 2.61 -14.02
N THR A 28 -24.62 2.55 -12.72
CA THR A 28 -23.24 2.61 -12.16
C THR A 28 -22.38 1.50 -12.73
N VAL A 29 -22.91 0.25 -12.76
CA VAL A 29 -22.15 -0.91 -13.24
C VAL A 29 -22.02 -0.90 -14.76
N TYR A 30 -23.03 -0.51 -15.53
CA TYR A 30 -22.87 -0.30 -16.97
C TYR A 30 -21.80 0.76 -17.28
N GLY A 31 -21.73 1.83 -16.49
CA GLY A 31 -20.68 2.83 -16.61
C GLY A 31 -19.29 2.25 -16.32
N LEU A 32 -19.15 1.34 -15.34
CA LEU A 32 -17.89 0.61 -15.08
C LEU A 32 -17.55 -0.30 -16.28
N ILE A 33 -18.49 -1.12 -16.78
CA ILE A 33 -18.28 -1.99 -17.92
C ILE A 33 -17.77 -1.18 -19.13
N GLU A 34 -18.40 -0.04 -19.41
CA GLU A 34 -18.00 0.80 -20.54
C GLU A 34 -16.60 1.43 -20.36
N ARG A 35 -16.18 1.74 -19.12
CA ARG A 35 -14.81 2.22 -18.85
C ARG A 35 -13.75 1.12 -18.99
N ILE A 36 -14.08 -0.10 -18.64
CA ILE A 36 -13.14 -1.25 -18.70
C ILE A 36 -13.11 -1.86 -20.10
N THR A 37 -14.31 -2.10 -20.69
CA THR A 37 -14.48 -2.72 -22.01
C THR A 37 -15.38 -1.86 -22.88
N PRO A 38 -14.85 -0.77 -23.46
CA PRO A 38 -15.63 0.15 -24.28
C PRO A 38 -16.34 -0.52 -25.45
N GLY A 39 -17.65 -0.24 -25.61
CA GLY A 39 -18.48 -0.77 -26.68
C GLY A 39 -19.10 -2.15 -26.40
N TYR A 40 -18.74 -2.81 -25.30
CA TYR A 40 -19.28 -4.14 -24.96
C TYR A 40 -20.48 -4.10 -24.02
N ALA A 41 -20.84 -2.96 -23.43
CA ALA A 41 -21.90 -2.86 -22.42
C ALA A 41 -23.25 -3.39 -22.90
N SER A 42 -23.57 -3.25 -24.20
CA SER A 42 -24.82 -3.76 -24.80
C SER A 42 -24.93 -5.29 -24.84
N GLN A 43 -23.83 -6.02 -24.69
CA GLN A 43 -23.82 -7.49 -24.65
C GLN A 43 -24.12 -8.06 -23.28
N TYR A 44 -24.20 -7.21 -22.25
CA TYR A 44 -24.56 -7.62 -20.89
C TYR A 44 -26.02 -7.29 -20.58
N GLU A 45 -26.57 -8.05 -19.65
CA GLU A 45 -27.83 -7.80 -18.97
C GLU A 45 -27.56 -7.87 -17.47
N LEU A 46 -27.93 -6.82 -16.74
CA LEU A 46 -27.70 -6.72 -15.29
C LEU A 46 -29.01 -6.89 -14.54
N GLU A 47 -29.02 -7.78 -13.55
CA GLU A 47 -30.21 -8.07 -12.73
C GLU A 47 -29.84 -8.01 -11.24
N LEU A 48 -30.72 -7.42 -10.43
CA LEU A 48 -30.56 -7.44 -8.98
C LEU A 48 -31.25 -8.67 -8.39
N ILE A 49 -30.58 -9.32 -7.44
CA ILE A 49 -31.08 -10.48 -6.70
C ILE A 49 -30.95 -10.26 -5.20
N GLU A 50 -31.68 -11.06 -4.41
CA GLU A 50 -31.60 -11.00 -2.96
C GLU A 50 -30.27 -11.53 -2.42
N GLN A 51 -29.85 -11.00 -1.26
CA GLN A 51 -28.73 -11.53 -0.49
C GLN A 51 -28.96 -12.98 -0.09
N THR A 52 -27.88 -13.71 0.12
CA THR A 52 -27.95 -15.08 0.64
C THR A 52 -27.44 -15.09 2.08
N GLU A 53 -28.34 -15.31 3.04
CA GLU A 53 -28.01 -15.33 4.48
C GLU A 53 -27.28 -14.06 4.96
N GLY A 54 -27.65 -12.88 4.43
CA GLY A 54 -27.02 -11.61 4.73
C GLY A 54 -25.61 -11.44 4.13
N LYS A 55 -25.21 -12.31 3.20
CA LYS A 55 -23.94 -12.25 2.47
C LYS A 55 -24.15 -11.74 1.05
N ASP A 56 -23.13 -11.10 0.53
CA ASP A 56 -23.11 -10.71 -0.88
C ASP A 56 -23.06 -11.94 -1.78
N VAL A 57 -23.76 -11.85 -2.91
CA VAL A 57 -23.91 -12.95 -3.87
C VAL A 57 -23.93 -12.42 -5.29
N TYR A 58 -23.34 -13.16 -6.20
CA TYR A 58 -23.49 -12.90 -7.61
C TYR A 58 -23.64 -14.18 -8.44
N GLU A 59 -24.23 -14.03 -9.62
CA GLU A 59 -24.39 -15.09 -10.61
C GLU A 59 -23.96 -14.63 -11.99
N ILE A 60 -23.50 -15.59 -12.80
CA ILE A 60 -23.08 -15.38 -14.17
C ILE A 60 -23.74 -16.48 -15.02
N GLU A 61 -24.45 -16.07 -16.08
CA GLU A 61 -25.15 -16.98 -16.96
C GLU A 61 -25.19 -16.41 -18.39
N GLY A 62 -25.31 -17.26 -19.37
CA GLY A 62 -25.53 -16.89 -20.76
C GLY A 62 -26.91 -17.33 -21.25
N ASN A 63 -27.59 -16.51 -22.08
CA ASN A 63 -28.86 -16.89 -22.71
C ASN A 63 -28.75 -17.08 -24.24
N GLY A 64 -27.50 -17.21 -24.73
CA GLY A 64 -27.18 -17.33 -26.15
C GLY A 64 -27.15 -16.02 -26.93
N ARG A 65 -27.61 -14.89 -26.31
CA ARG A 65 -27.58 -13.55 -26.89
C ARG A 65 -26.79 -12.56 -26.03
N LYS A 66 -27.00 -12.63 -24.74
CA LYS A 66 -26.37 -11.75 -23.76
C LYS A 66 -25.72 -12.53 -22.62
N ILE A 67 -24.79 -11.91 -21.95
CA ILE A 67 -24.24 -12.36 -20.69
C ILE A 67 -25.07 -11.75 -19.58
N ILE A 68 -25.70 -12.56 -18.76
CA ILE A 68 -26.53 -12.15 -17.65
C ILE A 68 -25.66 -12.13 -16.40
N LEU A 69 -25.49 -10.96 -15.80
CA LEU A 69 -24.79 -10.76 -14.52
C LEU A 69 -25.83 -10.39 -13.47
N ARG A 70 -25.92 -11.21 -12.40
CA ARG A 70 -26.78 -10.95 -11.26
C ARG A 70 -25.97 -10.65 -10.03
N GLY A 71 -26.43 -9.74 -9.18
CA GLY A 71 -25.79 -9.41 -7.91
C GLY A 71 -26.76 -8.70 -6.99
N ASN A 72 -26.50 -8.71 -5.68
CA ASN A 72 -27.37 -8.04 -4.71
C ASN A 72 -27.07 -6.54 -4.55
N ASN A 73 -25.94 -6.06 -5.08
CA ASN A 73 -25.53 -4.67 -5.08
C ASN A 73 -24.52 -4.37 -6.21
N ALA A 74 -24.08 -3.14 -6.34
CA ALA A 74 -23.15 -2.73 -7.40
C ALA A 74 -21.78 -3.42 -7.32
N VAL A 75 -21.24 -3.63 -6.11
CA VAL A 75 -19.97 -4.37 -5.92
C VAL A 75 -20.13 -5.83 -6.38
N SER A 76 -21.24 -6.49 -6.04
CA SER A 76 -21.50 -7.88 -6.45
C SER A 76 -21.61 -8.00 -7.96
N LEU A 77 -22.32 -7.08 -8.63
CA LEU A 77 -22.39 -7.04 -10.10
C LEU A 77 -21.02 -6.77 -10.75
N ALA A 78 -20.23 -5.86 -10.22
CA ALA A 78 -18.88 -5.58 -10.69
C ALA A 78 -17.95 -6.80 -10.49
N SER A 79 -18.12 -7.53 -9.40
CA SER A 79 -17.40 -8.80 -9.13
C SER A 79 -17.78 -9.89 -10.12
N ALA A 80 -19.08 -10.01 -10.45
CA ALA A 80 -19.55 -10.93 -11.50
C ALA A 80 -18.89 -10.61 -12.85
N PHE A 81 -18.82 -9.32 -13.20
CA PHE A 81 -18.16 -8.87 -14.42
C PHE A 81 -16.68 -9.25 -14.44
N ASN A 82 -15.92 -8.97 -13.35
CA ASN A 82 -14.51 -9.34 -13.25
C ASN A 82 -14.29 -10.86 -13.34
N TRP A 83 -15.13 -11.63 -12.66
CA TRP A 83 -15.06 -13.09 -12.68
C TRP A 83 -15.31 -13.66 -14.10
N TYR A 84 -16.31 -13.10 -14.80
CA TYR A 84 -16.57 -13.42 -16.19
C TYR A 84 -15.37 -13.10 -17.09
N LEU A 85 -14.78 -11.93 -16.96
CA LEU A 85 -13.57 -11.55 -17.70
C LEU A 85 -12.42 -12.54 -17.45
N LYS A 86 -12.15 -12.88 -16.18
CA LYS A 86 -11.05 -13.79 -15.80
C LYS A 86 -11.25 -15.21 -16.34
N TYR A 87 -12.43 -15.78 -16.14
CA TYR A 87 -12.64 -17.22 -16.27
C TYR A 87 -13.39 -17.66 -17.54
N THR A 88 -14.07 -16.73 -18.20
CA THR A 88 -14.73 -17.00 -19.48
C THR A 88 -13.99 -16.35 -20.65
N CYS A 89 -13.57 -15.10 -20.50
CA CYS A 89 -12.89 -14.38 -21.57
C CYS A 89 -11.35 -14.54 -21.56
N ASN A 90 -10.76 -15.14 -20.53
CA ASN A 90 -9.30 -15.15 -20.32
C ASN A 90 -8.69 -13.74 -20.40
N ALA A 91 -9.39 -12.74 -19.88
CA ALA A 91 -8.99 -11.36 -19.83
C ALA A 91 -8.50 -10.95 -18.42
N HIS A 92 -7.72 -9.91 -18.33
CA HIS A 92 -7.10 -9.48 -17.09
C HIS A 92 -7.07 -7.96 -16.96
N VAL A 93 -7.55 -7.45 -15.84
CA VAL A 93 -7.46 -6.04 -15.43
C VAL A 93 -6.44 -5.94 -14.30
N SER A 94 -5.49 -5.01 -14.41
CA SER A 94 -4.38 -4.89 -13.46
C SER A 94 -3.89 -3.45 -13.36
N TRP A 95 -3.22 -3.08 -12.28
CA TRP A 95 -2.52 -1.80 -12.13
C TRP A 95 -1.51 -1.54 -13.24
N PHE A 96 -0.90 -2.60 -13.80
CA PHE A 96 0.21 -2.54 -14.74
C PHE A 96 -0.21 -2.76 -16.20
N GLY A 97 -1.45 -2.44 -16.49
CA GLY A 97 -2.05 -2.60 -17.81
C GLY A 97 -3.03 -3.75 -17.86
N ASN A 98 -3.97 -3.61 -18.77
CA ASN A 98 -5.02 -4.60 -19.01
C ASN A 98 -4.67 -5.48 -20.21
N GLN A 99 -5.00 -6.75 -20.11
CA GLN A 99 -5.08 -7.65 -21.27
C GLN A 99 -6.58 -7.90 -21.53
N LEU A 100 -7.13 -7.24 -22.54
CA LEU A 100 -8.55 -7.25 -22.92
C LEU A 100 -8.68 -7.58 -24.43
N ASN A 101 -8.00 -8.61 -24.88
CA ASN A 101 -8.17 -9.10 -26.25
C ASN A 101 -9.46 -9.90 -26.34
N LEU A 102 -10.58 -9.17 -26.42
CA LEU A 102 -11.94 -9.74 -26.46
C LEU A 102 -12.39 -9.93 -27.90
N PRO A 103 -13.12 -11.02 -28.24
CA PRO A 103 -13.77 -11.15 -29.52
C PRO A 103 -14.96 -10.18 -29.64
N ASP A 104 -15.36 -9.84 -30.87
CA ASP A 104 -16.49 -8.93 -31.14
C ASP A 104 -17.79 -9.42 -30.46
N ILE A 105 -18.02 -10.74 -30.44
CA ILE A 105 -19.09 -11.39 -29.70
C ILE A 105 -18.49 -12.10 -28.50
N LEU A 106 -18.94 -11.72 -27.33
CA LEU A 106 -18.45 -12.28 -26.08
C LEU A 106 -18.82 -13.74 -25.91
N PRO A 107 -17.89 -14.61 -25.43
CA PRO A 107 -18.14 -16.02 -25.24
C PRO A 107 -19.20 -16.27 -24.17
N GLN A 108 -20.11 -17.21 -24.43
CA GLN A 108 -21.11 -17.61 -23.43
C GLN A 108 -20.45 -18.43 -22.33
N PRO A 109 -20.81 -18.23 -21.06
CA PRO A 109 -20.43 -19.14 -19.96
C PRO A 109 -20.94 -20.56 -20.28
N ALA A 110 -20.11 -21.57 -19.99
CA ALA A 110 -20.52 -22.98 -20.24
C ALA A 110 -21.71 -23.40 -19.36
N ASP A 111 -21.70 -22.96 -18.10
CA ASP A 111 -22.70 -23.22 -17.09
C ASP A 111 -23.01 -21.96 -16.27
N LYS A 112 -24.21 -21.94 -15.66
CA LYS A 112 -24.57 -20.94 -14.68
C LYS A 112 -23.65 -21.07 -13.46
N GLN A 113 -23.00 -19.95 -13.08
CA GLN A 113 -22.17 -19.86 -11.89
C GLN A 113 -22.89 -19.06 -10.82
N ARG A 114 -22.78 -19.47 -9.57
CA ARG A 114 -23.27 -18.74 -8.41
C ARG A 114 -22.19 -18.73 -7.33
N ILE A 115 -21.83 -17.55 -6.86
CA ILE A 115 -20.80 -17.35 -5.84
C ILE A 115 -21.38 -16.53 -4.70
N VAL A 116 -21.31 -17.07 -3.49
CA VAL A 116 -21.63 -16.37 -2.23
C VAL A 116 -20.33 -15.94 -1.60
N ILE A 117 -20.20 -14.65 -1.29
CA ILE A 117 -19.00 -14.06 -0.71
C ILE A 117 -19.05 -14.20 0.80
N GLU A 118 -18.20 -15.06 1.38
CA GLU A 118 -18.21 -15.38 2.81
C GLU A 118 -17.81 -14.22 3.73
N PRO A 119 -16.73 -13.44 3.49
CA PRO A 119 -16.40 -12.30 4.32
C PRO A 119 -17.45 -11.20 4.21
N LYS A 120 -18.12 -10.87 5.33
CA LYS A 120 -19.08 -9.75 5.40
C LYS A 120 -18.41 -8.43 5.05
N TYR A 121 -17.24 -8.17 5.64
CA TYR A 121 -16.43 -6.98 5.38
C TYR A 121 -15.20 -7.34 4.56
N ARG A 122 -15.00 -6.68 3.42
CA ARG A 122 -13.80 -6.78 2.59
C ARG A 122 -13.15 -5.40 2.60
N VAL A 123 -12.22 -5.26 3.56
CA VAL A 123 -11.58 -3.98 3.86
C VAL A 123 -10.37 -3.77 2.98
N TYR A 124 -10.16 -2.55 2.52
CA TYR A 124 -9.07 -2.21 1.63
C TYR A 124 -8.43 -0.86 2.01
N LEU A 125 -7.13 -0.78 1.84
CA LEU A 125 -6.22 0.31 2.13
C LEU A 125 -5.79 0.40 3.59
N ASN A 126 -4.58 0.92 3.76
CA ASN A 126 -3.98 1.38 5.01
C ASN A 126 -3.93 2.91 4.97
N TYR A 127 -3.78 3.59 6.09
CA TYR A 127 -3.51 5.03 6.12
C TYR A 127 -2.30 5.41 5.28
N CYS A 128 -1.20 4.64 5.41
CA CYS A 128 0.05 4.89 4.71
C CYS A 128 -0.10 4.88 3.19
N THR A 129 -1.08 4.15 2.64
CA THR A 129 -1.33 4.08 1.20
C THR A 129 -1.63 5.46 0.61
N VAL A 130 -2.30 6.34 1.38
CA VAL A 130 -2.61 7.71 0.95
C VAL A 130 -1.34 8.49 0.67
N SER A 131 -0.29 8.34 1.49
CA SER A 131 0.98 9.04 1.30
C SER A 131 1.95 8.28 0.39
N TYR A 132 2.11 6.97 0.55
CA TYR A 132 3.11 6.21 -0.22
C TYR A 132 2.73 5.94 -1.68
N THR A 133 1.45 6.03 -2.05
CA THR A 133 1.01 5.83 -3.44
C THR A 133 0.05 6.92 -3.91
N ALA A 134 -0.97 7.24 -3.13
CA ALA A 134 -2.10 8.06 -3.56
C ALA A 134 -1.97 9.55 -3.27
N ALA A 135 -0.83 10.02 -2.71
CA ALA A 135 -0.62 11.42 -2.32
C ALA A 135 -0.90 12.43 -3.45
N TRP A 136 -0.58 12.03 -4.66
CA TRP A 136 -0.65 12.87 -5.86
C TRP A 136 -1.69 12.41 -6.87
N TRP A 137 -2.52 11.42 -6.54
CA TRP A 137 -3.53 10.93 -7.47
C TRP A 137 -4.59 11.99 -7.74
N ASN A 138 -4.92 12.13 -9.02
CA ASN A 138 -6.06 12.91 -9.49
C ASN A 138 -7.34 12.04 -9.56
N TRP A 139 -8.45 12.63 -10.02
CA TRP A 139 -9.72 11.91 -10.12
C TRP A 139 -9.65 10.71 -11.07
N GLU A 140 -8.97 10.84 -12.22
CA GLU A 140 -8.86 9.76 -13.20
C GLU A 140 -8.15 8.53 -12.63
N ARG A 141 -7.10 8.74 -11.81
CA ARG A 141 -6.41 7.63 -11.15
C ARG A 141 -7.26 7.03 -10.03
N TRP A 142 -7.93 7.85 -9.23
CA TRP A 142 -8.86 7.37 -8.20
C TRP A 142 -10.04 6.61 -8.81
N GLN A 143 -10.61 7.06 -9.94
CA GLN A 143 -11.71 6.37 -10.62
C GLN A 143 -11.29 4.95 -11.03
N LYS A 144 -10.08 4.79 -11.58
CA LYS A 144 -9.55 3.46 -11.92
C LYS A 144 -9.40 2.56 -10.70
N GLU A 145 -8.96 3.11 -9.56
CA GLU A 145 -8.82 2.34 -8.33
C GLU A 145 -10.19 1.93 -7.77
N LEU A 146 -11.18 2.82 -7.79
CA LEU A 146 -12.54 2.52 -7.33
C LEU A 146 -13.21 1.46 -8.20
N ASP A 147 -13.04 1.53 -9.52
CA ASP A 147 -13.50 0.49 -10.43
C ASP A 147 -12.80 -0.85 -10.13
N TYR A 148 -11.49 -0.83 -9.89
CA TYR A 148 -10.71 -2.02 -9.51
C TYR A 148 -11.14 -2.59 -8.17
N MET A 149 -11.40 -1.74 -7.16
CA MET A 149 -11.97 -2.15 -5.86
C MET A 149 -13.31 -2.87 -6.06
N ALA A 150 -14.25 -2.27 -6.78
CA ALA A 150 -15.58 -2.84 -7.03
C ALA A 150 -15.49 -4.19 -7.75
N MET A 151 -14.66 -4.28 -8.79
CA MET A 151 -14.42 -5.52 -9.54
C MET A 151 -13.82 -6.64 -8.68
N ASN A 152 -13.06 -6.31 -7.65
CA ASN A 152 -12.42 -7.24 -6.73
C ASN A 152 -13.21 -7.44 -5.42
N GLY A 153 -14.45 -6.98 -5.36
CA GLY A 153 -15.37 -7.28 -4.26
C GLY A 153 -15.18 -6.44 -2.99
N ILE A 154 -14.39 -5.37 -3.03
CA ILE A 154 -14.19 -4.47 -1.87
C ILE A 154 -15.50 -3.74 -1.57
N ASN A 155 -15.97 -3.86 -0.32
CA ASN A 155 -17.18 -3.19 0.14
C ASN A 155 -16.97 -2.23 1.32
N MET A 156 -15.75 -2.20 1.91
CA MET A 156 -15.46 -1.34 3.07
C MET A 156 -14.05 -0.73 2.95
N PRO A 157 -13.84 0.25 2.07
CA PRO A 157 -12.54 0.91 1.93
C PRO A 157 -12.30 1.94 3.04
N LEU A 158 -11.03 2.12 3.43
CA LEU A 158 -10.62 3.23 4.28
C LEU A 158 -10.72 4.55 3.49
N PHE A 159 -11.46 5.52 4.03
CA PHE A 159 -11.63 6.85 3.46
C PHE A 159 -10.97 7.90 4.34
N SER A 160 -9.71 8.22 4.04
CA SER A 160 -8.89 9.21 4.75
C SER A 160 -8.53 10.42 3.89
N LEU A 161 -9.35 10.72 2.88
CA LEU A 161 -9.22 11.91 2.04
C LEU A 161 -10.02 13.10 2.62
N GLY A 162 -9.61 14.33 2.26
CA GLY A 162 -10.33 15.55 2.64
C GLY A 162 -10.17 15.96 4.11
N LEU A 163 -9.33 15.28 4.88
CA LEU A 163 -9.13 15.54 6.30
C LEU A 163 -8.51 16.93 6.58
N TYR A 164 -7.81 17.52 5.62
CA TYR A 164 -7.22 18.83 5.77
C TYR A 164 -8.23 19.93 6.10
N GLU A 165 -9.33 19.99 5.36
CA GLU A 165 -10.36 21.02 5.56
C GLU A 165 -11.18 20.75 6.83
N ILE A 166 -11.39 19.48 7.20
CA ILE A 166 -12.00 19.10 8.49
C ILE A 166 -11.14 19.62 9.64
N TRP A 167 -9.83 19.32 9.64
CA TRP A 167 -8.90 19.82 10.66
C TRP A 167 -8.81 21.34 10.67
N TYR A 168 -8.67 21.97 9.51
CA TYR A 168 -8.60 23.42 9.39
C TYR A 168 -9.86 24.09 9.99
N ASN A 169 -11.05 23.69 9.59
CA ASN A 169 -12.31 24.23 10.09
C ASN A 169 -12.47 23.99 11.61
N THR A 170 -12.09 22.80 12.07
CA THR A 170 -12.10 22.49 13.51
C THR A 170 -11.19 23.44 14.27
N LEU A 171 -9.95 23.65 13.82
CA LEU A 171 -8.99 24.53 14.48
C LEU A 171 -9.47 26.00 14.50
N MET A 172 -10.11 26.47 13.44
CA MET A 172 -10.70 27.81 13.40
C MET A 172 -11.76 28.00 14.50
N ARG A 173 -12.54 26.95 14.85
CA ARG A 173 -13.48 26.99 15.99
C ARG A 173 -12.80 27.11 17.35
N PHE A 174 -11.52 26.75 17.44
CA PHE A 174 -10.69 26.84 18.66
C PHE A 174 -9.73 28.03 18.64
N ASN A 175 -10.06 29.10 17.89
CA ASN A 175 -9.33 30.36 17.82
C ASN A 175 -7.88 30.23 17.28
N PHE A 176 -7.64 29.29 16.39
CA PHE A 176 -6.40 29.26 15.61
C PHE A 176 -6.50 30.32 14.49
N THR A 177 -5.40 30.95 14.18
CA THR A 177 -5.28 31.76 12.97
C THR A 177 -5.13 30.86 11.73
N ASP A 178 -5.39 31.41 10.54
CA ASP A 178 -5.20 30.70 9.26
C ASP A 178 -3.79 30.07 9.17
N LEU A 179 -2.76 30.86 9.47
CA LEU A 179 -1.38 30.38 9.40
C LEU A 179 -1.09 29.28 10.42
N GLU A 180 -1.53 29.42 11.67
CA GLU A 180 -1.35 28.41 12.71
C GLU A 180 -2.03 27.09 12.31
N ALA A 181 -3.25 27.14 11.80
CA ALA A 181 -3.98 25.96 11.35
C ALA A 181 -3.26 25.25 10.19
N ARG A 182 -2.86 26.00 9.16
CA ARG A 182 -2.15 25.43 7.99
C ARG A 182 -0.73 24.95 8.31
N THR A 183 -0.07 25.56 9.30
CA THR A 183 1.26 25.12 9.79
C THR A 183 1.17 23.80 10.55
N PHE A 184 0.08 23.55 11.27
CA PHE A 184 -0.13 22.26 11.92
C PHE A 184 -0.31 21.09 10.93
N LEU A 185 -0.83 21.35 9.74
CA LEU A 185 -1.11 20.33 8.72
C LEU A 185 0.17 19.93 7.98
N SER A 186 0.51 18.65 8.00
CA SER A 186 1.61 18.08 7.22
C SER A 186 1.26 18.05 5.73
N LEU A 187 2.26 18.13 4.86
CA LEU A 187 2.06 18.03 3.41
C LEU A 187 1.62 16.62 2.98
N PRO A 188 1.08 16.44 1.77
CA PRO A 188 0.46 15.18 1.33
C PRO A 188 1.37 13.94 1.41
N GLY A 189 2.68 14.08 1.17
CA GLY A 189 3.63 13.00 1.32
C GLY A 189 3.71 12.46 2.77
N HIS A 190 3.38 13.28 3.76
CA HIS A 190 3.49 12.94 5.18
C HIS A 190 2.14 12.92 5.93
N ALA A 191 1.05 13.20 5.25
CA ALA A 191 -0.30 13.33 5.84
C ALA A 191 -0.76 12.07 6.57
N ALA A 192 -0.46 10.87 6.05
CA ALA A 192 -0.88 9.60 6.65
C ALA A 192 -0.44 9.46 8.11
N TRP A 193 0.79 9.88 8.45
CA TRP A 193 1.29 9.81 9.82
C TRP A 193 0.71 10.87 10.73
N GLN A 194 0.23 11.97 10.19
CA GLN A 194 -0.59 12.92 10.97
C GLN A 194 -1.96 12.32 11.28
N TRP A 195 -2.59 11.64 10.33
CA TRP A 195 -3.88 10.96 10.55
C TRP A 195 -3.77 9.81 11.55
N MET A 196 -2.60 9.13 11.60
CA MET A 196 -2.25 8.15 12.62
C MET A 196 -1.71 8.78 13.92
N GLN A 197 -1.62 10.12 14.02
CA GLN A 197 -1.20 10.86 15.21
C GLN A 197 0.31 10.78 15.53
N ASN A 198 1.14 10.30 14.59
CA ASN A 198 2.57 10.15 14.79
C ASN A 198 3.33 11.47 14.67
N ILE A 199 2.97 12.33 13.72
CA ILE A 199 3.64 13.60 13.42
C ILE A 199 2.63 14.74 13.23
N HIS A 200 3.12 15.94 13.11
CA HIS A 200 2.39 17.14 12.66
C HIS A 200 3.36 18.14 12.03
N SER A 201 2.85 19.10 11.28
CA SER A 201 3.60 20.26 10.77
C SER A 201 4.75 19.90 9.82
N GLU A 202 4.74 18.71 9.21
CA GLU A 202 5.84 18.32 8.32
C GLU A 202 5.69 18.99 6.96
N GLY A 203 6.74 19.73 6.56
CA GLY A 203 6.86 20.42 5.27
C GLY A 203 5.99 21.66 5.10
N GLY A 204 5.04 21.98 6.03
CA GLY A 204 4.06 23.07 5.92
C GLY A 204 4.64 24.48 5.96
N PRO A 205 3.80 25.53 5.85
CA PRO A 205 2.33 25.51 5.93
C PRO A 205 1.66 24.97 4.64
N LEU A 206 0.60 24.17 4.83
CA LEU A 206 -0.17 23.62 3.71
C LEU A 206 -0.79 24.75 2.88
N PRO A 207 -0.64 24.77 1.54
CA PRO A 207 -1.31 25.72 0.67
C PRO A 207 -2.84 25.58 0.72
N THR A 208 -3.56 26.71 0.77
CA THR A 208 -5.03 26.70 0.76
C THR A 208 -5.62 26.11 -0.52
N SER A 209 -4.95 26.35 -1.66
CA SER A 209 -5.29 25.75 -2.96
C SER A 209 -5.28 24.22 -2.91
N THR A 210 -4.21 23.63 -2.37
CA THR A 210 -4.06 22.17 -2.19
C THR A 210 -5.17 21.62 -1.29
N MET A 211 -5.44 22.26 -0.14
CA MET A 211 -6.51 21.84 0.77
C MET A 211 -7.87 21.79 0.07
N LYS A 212 -8.26 22.85 -0.62
CA LYS A 212 -9.56 22.92 -1.34
C LYS A 212 -9.68 21.89 -2.45
N ARG A 213 -8.62 21.69 -3.24
CA ARG A 213 -8.60 20.69 -4.30
C ARG A 213 -8.70 19.26 -3.75
N GLN A 214 -8.05 18.99 -2.61
CA GLN A 214 -8.17 17.70 -1.93
C GLN A 214 -9.58 17.44 -1.40
N THR A 215 -10.26 18.45 -0.86
CA THR A 215 -11.67 18.35 -0.45
C THR A 215 -12.57 18.05 -1.64
N GLN A 216 -12.36 18.71 -2.78
CA GLN A 216 -13.14 18.46 -3.99
C GLN A 216 -12.93 17.03 -4.52
N LEU A 217 -11.68 16.58 -4.57
CA LEU A 217 -11.35 15.21 -4.94
C LEU A 217 -12.00 14.21 -3.98
N ALA A 218 -11.93 14.45 -2.67
CA ALA A 218 -12.54 13.60 -1.66
C ALA A 218 -14.06 13.43 -1.86
N LYS A 219 -14.76 14.50 -2.22
CA LYS A 219 -16.21 14.45 -2.55
C LYS A 219 -16.48 13.56 -3.76
N GLN A 220 -15.66 13.64 -4.80
CA GLN A 220 -15.79 12.79 -6.00
C GLN A 220 -15.55 11.30 -5.67
N VAL A 221 -14.50 11.02 -4.90
CA VAL A 221 -14.15 9.65 -4.46
C VAL A 221 -15.25 9.07 -3.60
N LEU A 222 -15.74 9.83 -2.61
CA LEU A 222 -16.81 9.39 -1.72
C LEU A 222 -18.11 9.12 -2.47
N SER A 223 -18.52 10.03 -3.38
CA SER A 223 -19.70 9.83 -4.22
C SER A 223 -19.62 8.52 -5.00
N ARG A 224 -18.47 8.22 -5.60
CA ARG A 224 -18.27 6.97 -6.35
C ARG A 224 -18.24 5.73 -5.44
N MET A 225 -17.69 5.81 -4.24
CA MET A 225 -17.79 4.73 -3.25
C MET A 225 -19.26 4.39 -2.93
N LEU A 226 -20.06 5.43 -2.70
CA LEU A 226 -21.49 5.28 -2.40
C LEU A 226 -22.30 4.75 -3.59
N GLU A 227 -22.00 5.20 -4.81
CA GLU A 227 -22.60 4.68 -6.06
C GLU A 227 -22.34 3.16 -6.20
N PHE A 228 -21.17 2.67 -5.75
CA PHE A 228 -20.86 1.24 -5.71
C PHE A 228 -21.45 0.51 -4.49
N ASN A 229 -22.19 1.17 -3.62
CA ASN A 229 -22.68 0.64 -2.34
C ASN A 229 -21.53 0.21 -1.39
N MET A 230 -20.38 0.85 -1.46
CA MET A 230 -19.30 0.65 -0.50
C MET A 230 -19.58 1.42 0.78
N GLN A 231 -19.21 0.83 1.92
CA GLN A 231 -19.26 1.44 3.24
C GLN A 231 -17.92 2.12 3.55
N PRO A 232 -17.78 3.46 3.48
CA PRO A 232 -16.53 4.11 3.79
C PRO A 232 -16.22 4.03 5.28
N ILE A 233 -14.95 3.76 5.64
CA ILE A 233 -14.44 3.93 7.00
C ILE A 233 -13.90 5.36 7.09
N GLN A 234 -14.61 6.24 7.79
CA GLN A 234 -14.24 7.64 7.97
C GLN A 234 -13.29 7.83 9.16
N GLN A 235 -12.62 8.97 9.24
CA GLN A 235 -11.76 9.29 10.39
C GLN A 235 -12.60 9.64 11.61
N GLY A 236 -12.24 9.06 12.75
CA GLY A 236 -12.74 9.43 14.08
C GLY A 236 -11.73 10.30 14.84
N PHE A 237 -12.08 10.67 16.06
CA PHE A 237 -11.22 11.44 16.98
C PHE A 237 -10.81 10.60 18.18
N SER A 238 -9.54 10.64 18.56
CA SER A 238 -8.98 9.88 19.68
C SER A 238 -8.06 10.69 20.59
N GLY A 239 -8.22 12.03 20.58
CA GLY A 239 -7.54 12.92 21.51
C GLY A 239 -6.35 13.69 20.94
N PHE A 240 -5.87 13.38 19.75
CA PHE A 240 -4.76 14.10 19.10
C PHE A 240 -5.16 15.55 18.77
N VAL A 241 -4.29 16.52 19.13
CA VAL A 241 -4.51 17.95 18.90
C VAL A 241 -3.17 18.67 18.64
N PRO A 242 -3.20 19.89 18.07
CA PRO A 242 -1.99 20.70 17.98
C PRO A 242 -1.39 21.01 19.35
N PRO A 243 -0.05 20.93 19.52
CA PRO A 243 0.61 21.38 20.76
C PRO A 243 0.25 22.81 21.20
N LEU A 244 0.03 23.68 20.23
CA LEU A 244 -0.37 25.08 20.47
C LEU A 244 -1.72 25.19 21.20
N LEU A 245 -2.61 24.20 21.11
CA LEU A 245 -3.89 24.19 21.82
C LEU A 245 -3.70 24.25 23.34
N LYS A 246 -2.60 23.68 23.87
CA LYS A 246 -2.27 23.78 25.30
C LYS A 246 -2.06 25.23 25.78
N GLN A 247 -1.56 26.10 24.90
CA GLN A 247 -1.41 27.53 25.22
C GLN A 247 -2.74 28.29 25.07
N LYS A 248 -3.58 27.90 24.10
CA LYS A 248 -4.90 28.52 23.85
C LYS A 248 -5.96 28.10 24.87
N ARG A 249 -5.78 26.92 25.49
CA ARG A 249 -6.69 26.33 26.49
C ARG A 249 -5.89 25.85 27.72
N PRO A 250 -5.27 26.80 28.47
CA PRO A 250 -4.38 26.45 29.59
C PRO A 250 -5.08 25.73 30.74
N GLU A 251 -6.39 25.90 30.87
CA GLU A 251 -7.24 25.18 31.82
C GLU A 251 -7.44 23.72 31.51
N ALA A 252 -7.22 23.33 30.24
CA ALA A 252 -7.48 21.96 29.81
C ALA A 252 -6.28 21.04 30.11
N LYS A 253 -6.57 19.81 30.52
CA LYS A 253 -5.55 18.78 30.70
C LYS A 253 -5.12 18.21 29.35
N ILE A 254 -3.98 18.70 28.84
CA ILE A 254 -3.35 18.29 27.59
C ILE A 254 -1.95 17.75 27.89
N ASP A 255 -1.75 16.48 27.54
CA ASP A 255 -0.51 15.76 27.77
C ASP A 255 0.36 15.80 26.49
N MET A 256 1.69 15.99 26.66
CA MET A 256 2.64 15.93 25.57
C MET A 256 3.17 14.51 25.42
N THR A 257 3.23 14.01 24.19
CA THR A 257 3.84 12.70 23.89
C THR A 257 5.36 12.81 23.82
N LYS A 258 6.06 11.67 23.77
CA LYS A 258 7.45 11.64 23.37
C LYS A 258 7.59 11.85 21.85
N ALA A 259 8.76 12.31 21.42
CA ALA A 259 9.13 12.39 20.01
C ALA A 259 8.99 11.00 19.33
N TRP A 260 8.46 10.98 18.12
CA TRP A 260 8.36 9.76 17.29
C TRP A 260 9.46 9.82 16.22
N TYR A 261 10.39 8.89 16.24
CA TYR A 261 11.54 8.83 15.30
C TYR A 261 12.24 10.19 15.04
N GLY A 262 12.34 11.06 16.08
CA GLY A 262 12.95 12.38 15.97
C GLY A 262 12.02 13.53 15.59
N PHE A 263 10.81 13.23 15.16
CA PHE A 263 9.78 14.25 14.91
C PHE A 263 9.29 14.88 16.22
N ALA A 264 8.78 16.12 16.12
CA ALA A 264 8.32 16.87 17.29
C ALA A 264 7.26 16.11 18.10
N PRO A 265 7.26 16.26 19.44
CA PRO A 265 6.21 15.70 20.29
C PRO A 265 4.82 16.20 19.88
N SER A 266 3.85 15.31 19.83
CA SER A 266 2.44 15.63 19.63
C SER A 266 1.73 15.91 20.96
N ALA A 267 0.52 16.45 20.92
CA ALA A 267 -0.31 16.69 22.10
C ALA A 267 -1.56 15.83 22.09
N LEU A 268 -1.98 15.36 23.25
CA LEU A 268 -3.17 14.56 23.46
C LEU A 268 -4.05 15.17 24.55
N VAL A 269 -5.33 15.39 24.26
CA VAL A 269 -6.30 15.80 25.28
C VAL A 269 -6.58 14.61 26.17
N ASN A 270 -6.50 14.82 27.49
CA ASN A 270 -6.82 13.78 28.46
C ASN A 270 -8.30 13.35 28.34
N PRO A 271 -8.61 12.04 28.36
CA PRO A 271 -9.97 11.55 28.17
C PRO A 271 -10.96 12.04 29.25
N SER A 272 -10.46 12.45 30.42
CA SER A 272 -11.31 13.03 31.49
C SER A 272 -11.59 14.53 31.31
N ALA A 273 -10.90 15.20 30.40
CA ALA A 273 -11.10 16.64 30.18
C ALA A 273 -12.34 16.91 29.32
N PRO A 274 -13.21 17.87 29.70
CA PRO A 274 -14.35 18.27 28.88
C PRO A 274 -13.96 18.63 27.45
N LEU A 275 -12.78 19.19 27.24
CA LEU A 275 -12.21 19.53 25.95
C LEU A 275 -12.14 18.32 25.00
N PHE A 276 -11.98 17.09 25.50
CA PHE A 276 -11.95 15.89 24.64
C PHE A 276 -13.23 15.75 23.84
N VAL A 277 -14.38 15.85 24.53
CA VAL A 277 -15.70 15.75 23.88
C VAL A 277 -15.99 16.99 23.06
N GLU A 278 -15.66 18.20 23.56
CA GLU A 278 -15.84 19.47 22.85
C GLU A 278 -15.11 19.46 21.51
N PHE A 279 -13.82 19.12 21.50
CA PHE A 279 -13.00 19.12 20.30
C PHE A 279 -13.39 17.97 19.35
N GLY A 280 -13.60 16.77 19.89
CA GLY A 280 -13.99 15.60 19.10
C GLY A 280 -15.35 15.79 18.42
N LYS A 281 -16.33 16.37 19.12
CA LYS A 281 -17.62 16.74 18.54
C LYS A 281 -17.47 17.77 17.41
N ALA A 282 -16.67 18.80 17.63
CA ALA A 282 -16.39 19.80 16.61
C ALA A 282 -15.78 19.18 15.34
N PHE A 283 -14.82 18.25 15.52
CA PHE A 283 -14.19 17.52 14.41
C PHE A 283 -15.20 16.69 13.61
N LEU A 284 -16.04 15.91 14.29
CA LEU A 284 -17.07 15.09 13.66
C LEU A 284 -18.14 15.93 12.95
N GLU A 285 -18.54 17.07 13.54
CA GLU A 285 -19.48 18.01 12.92
C GLU A 285 -18.91 18.64 11.63
N GLU A 286 -17.63 19.01 11.61
CA GLU A 286 -17.00 19.54 10.40
C GLU A 286 -16.88 18.47 9.31
N GLN A 287 -16.61 17.20 9.70
CA GLN A 287 -16.63 16.06 8.78
C GLN A 287 -18.04 15.85 8.19
N ASP A 288 -19.06 15.84 9.02
CA ASP A 288 -20.45 15.66 8.58
C ASP A 288 -20.91 16.75 7.61
N LYS A 289 -20.59 18.02 7.90
CA LYS A 289 -20.89 19.15 7.00
C LYS A 289 -20.25 19.02 5.61
N LEU A 290 -19.03 18.50 5.54
CA LEU A 290 -18.28 18.40 4.29
C LEU A 290 -18.63 17.14 3.49
N PHE A 291 -18.86 16.02 4.19
CA PHE A 291 -18.88 14.69 3.59
C PHE A 291 -20.09 13.84 3.99
N GLY A 292 -20.84 14.21 5.02
CA GLY A 292 -21.85 13.35 5.65
C GLY A 292 -21.23 12.31 6.58
N SER A 293 -22.12 11.57 7.28
CA SER A 293 -21.77 10.54 8.25
C SER A 293 -22.28 9.17 7.79
N TYR A 294 -21.44 8.14 7.86
CA TYR A 294 -21.74 6.82 7.28
C TYR A 294 -21.60 5.67 8.29
N GLY A 295 -21.60 5.97 9.58
CA GLY A 295 -21.73 4.96 10.64
C GLY A 295 -20.48 4.12 10.93
N VAL A 296 -19.31 4.39 10.34
CA VAL A 296 -18.06 3.70 10.65
C VAL A 296 -16.92 4.70 10.78
N TYR A 297 -16.29 4.75 11.97
CA TYR A 297 -15.23 5.72 12.26
C TYR A 297 -13.96 5.02 12.73
N ALA A 298 -12.82 5.27 12.08
CA ALA A 298 -11.51 4.75 12.46
C ALA A 298 -10.84 5.66 13.49
N ALA A 299 -10.36 5.08 14.56
CA ALA A 299 -9.55 5.77 15.55
C ALA A 299 -8.61 4.80 16.27
N ASP A 300 -7.32 5.15 16.32
CA ASP A 300 -6.26 4.32 16.86
C ASP A 300 -5.52 5.08 17.98
N PRO A 301 -6.03 5.11 19.23
CA PRO A 301 -5.40 5.85 20.30
C PRO A 301 -4.01 5.33 20.59
N PHE A 302 -3.05 6.26 20.71
CA PHE A 302 -1.63 5.97 20.99
C PHE A 302 -0.94 5.10 19.92
N HIS A 303 -1.25 5.31 18.63
CA HIS A 303 -0.60 4.61 17.53
C HIS A 303 0.93 4.74 17.62
N GLU A 304 1.64 3.59 17.69
CA GLU A 304 3.10 3.50 17.84
C GLU A 304 3.71 4.33 18.99
N ARG A 305 2.91 4.63 20.01
CA ARG A 305 3.32 5.44 21.16
C ARG A 305 2.91 4.80 22.47
N LYS A 306 3.63 5.14 23.53
CA LYS A 306 3.16 4.88 24.89
C LYS A 306 2.10 5.91 25.28
N PRO A 307 1.01 5.49 25.94
CA PRO A 307 0.07 6.45 26.54
C PRO A 307 0.77 7.32 27.57
N PRO A 308 0.28 8.53 27.82
CA PRO A 308 0.82 9.38 28.91
C PRO A 308 0.75 8.73 30.29
N VAL A 309 -0.27 7.88 30.50
CA VAL A 309 -0.47 7.08 31.70
C VAL A 309 -0.78 5.64 31.29
N GLU A 310 -0.04 4.66 31.81
CA GLU A 310 -0.16 3.24 31.45
C GLU A 310 -0.92 2.44 32.53
N THR A 311 -1.97 3.01 33.14
CA THR A 311 -2.83 2.26 34.07
C THR A 311 -4.09 1.75 33.39
N SER A 312 -4.63 0.63 33.87
CA SER A 312 -5.89 0.05 33.34
C SER A 312 -7.05 1.03 33.43
N GLU A 313 -7.14 1.81 34.51
CA GLU A 313 -8.18 2.82 34.71
C GLU A 313 -8.12 3.92 33.63
N TYR A 314 -6.92 4.39 33.31
CA TYR A 314 -6.74 5.41 32.29
C TYR A 314 -7.10 4.85 30.90
N LEU A 315 -6.59 3.68 30.56
CA LEU A 315 -6.87 3.03 29.27
C LEU A 315 -8.35 2.70 29.11
N HIS A 316 -9.00 2.23 30.18
CA HIS A 316 -10.46 1.99 30.20
C HIS A 316 -11.22 3.31 29.96
N ALA A 317 -10.83 4.41 30.65
CA ALA A 317 -11.45 5.71 30.45
C ALA A 317 -11.30 6.24 29.01
N VAL A 318 -10.17 5.96 28.35
CA VAL A 318 -9.97 6.27 26.91
C VAL A 318 -11.03 5.55 26.07
N GLY A 319 -11.19 4.23 26.24
CA GLY A 319 -12.16 3.44 25.50
C GLY A 319 -13.61 3.92 25.71
N VAL A 320 -14.00 4.13 26.97
CA VAL A 320 -15.34 4.66 27.32
C VAL A 320 -15.59 6.02 26.67
N THR A 321 -14.62 6.95 26.76
CA THR A 321 -14.79 8.33 26.27
C THR A 321 -14.91 8.40 24.77
N ILE A 322 -14.07 7.68 24.03
CA ILE A 322 -14.14 7.63 22.55
C ILE A 322 -15.45 6.99 22.12
N ASN A 323 -15.82 5.83 22.68
CA ASN A 323 -17.09 5.18 22.33
C ASN A 323 -18.29 6.09 22.62
N LYS A 324 -18.31 6.74 23.78
CA LYS A 324 -19.38 7.67 24.15
C LYS A 324 -19.47 8.85 23.17
N LEU A 325 -18.33 9.43 22.79
CA LEU A 325 -18.29 10.51 21.79
C LEU A 325 -18.93 10.06 20.47
N PHE A 326 -18.53 8.90 19.95
CA PHE A 326 -19.04 8.38 18.69
C PHE A 326 -20.53 8.06 18.77
N GLN A 327 -20.99 7.37 19.84
CA GLN A 327 -22.40 7.01 20.01
C GLN A 327 -23.31 8.22 20.27
N GLN A 328 -22.79 9.29 20.85
CA GLN A 328 -23.54 10.56 21.01
C GLN A 328 -23.67 11.33 19.70
N PHE A 329 -22.67 11.21 18.83
CA PHE A 329 -22.67 11.86 17.53
C PHE A 329 -23.51 11.08 16.51
N ASP A 330 -23.28 9.78 16.39
CA ASP A 330 -23.92 8.88 15.43
C ASP A 330 -24.29 7.57 16.13
N LYS A 331 -25.55 7.49 16.57
CA LYS A 331 -26.04 6.35 17.37
C LYS A 331 -26.01 5.04 16.58
N GLY A 332 -25.36 4.05 17.14
CA GLY A 332 -25.22 2.71 16.55
C GLY A 332 -24.05 2.60 15.58
N CYS A 333 -23.21 3.63 15.49
CA CYS A 333 -21.99 3.59 14.69
C CYS A 333 -20.98 2.55 15.22
N ILE A 334 -20.07 2.15 14.34
CA ILE A 334 -18.99 1.21 14.62
C ILE A 334 -17.67 1.99 14.72
N TRP A 335 -16.93 1.75 15.77
CA TRP A 335 -15.53 2.16 15.90
C TRP A 335 -14.65 1.09 15.24
N ALA A 336 -13.99 1.41 14.12
CA ALA A 336 -12.97 0.56 13.49
C ALA A 336 -11.60 0.85 14.13
N MET A 337 -10.99 -0.15 14.76
CA MET A 337 -9.70 -0.02 15.44
C MET A 337 -8.68 -0.97 14.85
N GLN A 338 -7.51 -0.43 14.45
CA GLN A 338 -6.40 -1.25 13.97
C GLN A 338 -5.73 -2.02 15.13
N SER A 339 -5.34 -3.26 14.86
CA SER A 339 -4.67 -4.09 15.84
C SER A 339 -3.24 -3.64 16.17
N TRP A 340 -2.61 -2.76 15.37
CA TRP A 340 -1.20 -2.41 15.47
C TRP A 340 -0.75 -1.99 16.87
N SER A 341 -1.46 -1.03 17.46
CA SER A 341 -1.21 -0.53 18.82
C SER A 341 -2.35 -0.83 19.81
N LEU A 342 -3.15 -1.84 19.51
CA LEU A 342 -4.33 -2.22 20.31
C LEU A 342 -3.95 -2.62 21.74
N ARG A 343 -4.74 -2.14 22.71
CA ARG A 343 -4.63 -2.43 24.14
C ARG A 343 -5.91 -3.04 24.67
N GLU A 344 -5.79 -4.13 25.40
CA GLU A 344 -6.91 -4.92 25.93
C GLU A 344 -7.89 -4.09 26.76
N ASP A 345 -7.38 -3.22 27.65
CA ASP A 345 -8.21 -2.38 28.53
C ASP A 345 -9.08 -1.38 27.74
N ILE A 346 -8.55 -0.85 26.61
CA ILE A 346 -9.33 0.03 25.73
C ILE A 346 -10.43 -0.79 25.03
N VAL A 347 -10.09 -1.95 24.49
CA VAL A 347 -11.04 -2.82 23.78
C VAL A 347 -12.17 -3.26 24.70
N LYS A 348 -11.84 -3.76 25.89
CA LYS A 348 -12.84 -4.26 26.87
C LYS A 348 -13.74 -3.17 27.46
N ALA A 349 -13.37 -1.89 27.30
CA ALA A 349 -14.20 -0.76 27.71
C ALA A 349 -15.32 -0.43 26.72
N VAL A 350 -15.33 -1.04 25.54
CA VAL A 350 -16.27 -0.76 24.44
C VAL A 350 -17.25 -1.93 24.29
N PRO A 351 -18.58 -1.71 24.15
CA PRO A 351 -19.51 -2.77 23.78
C PRO A 351 -19.11 -3.46 22.47
N ARG A 352 -19.26 -4.78 22.41
CA ARG A 352 -18.81 -5.58 21.25
C ARG A 352 -19.44 -5.16 19.93
N GLU A 353 -20.71 -4.81 19.97
CA GLU A 353 -21.48 -4.34 18.82
C GLU A 353 -21.00 -3.00 18.26
N ASN A 354 -20.27 -2.22 19.06
CA ASN A 354 -19.79 -0.89 18.68
C ASN A 354 -18.32 -0.90 18.20
N LEU A 355 -17.65 -2.06 18.18
CA LEU A 355 -16.23 -2.13 17.82
C LEU A 355 -15.99 -3.18 16.74
N LEU A 356 -15.22 -2.82 15.73
CA LEU A 356 -14.68 -3.71 14.71
C LEU A 356 -13.15 -3.65 14.75
N ILE A 357 -12.51 -4.77 15.04
CA ILE A 357 -11.05 -4.84 15.10
C ILE A 357 -10.49 -5.22 13.71
N LEU A 358 -9.54 -4.43 13.23
CA LEU A 358 -8.82 -4.67 11.98
C LEU A 358 -7.45 -5.29 12.29
N ASP A 359 -7.34 -6.63 12.17
CA ASP A 359 -6.07 -7.33 12.38
C ASP A 359 -5.21 -7.26 11.12
N LEU A 360 -4.42 -6.18 10.99
CA LEU A 360 -3.74 -5.80 9.77
C LEU A 360 -2.93 -6.93 9.11
N ALA A 361 -2.25 -7.75 9.93
CA ALA A 361 -1.39 -8.83 9.44
C ALA A 361 -1.99 -10.24 9.63
N GLY A 362 -3.22 -10.36 10.16
CA GLY A 362 -3.90 -11.63 10.43
C GLY A 362 -3.19 -12.53 11.46
N LYS A 363 -2.31 -11.96 12.27
CA LYS A 363 -1.47 -12.72 13.24
C LYS A 363 -1.94 -12.57 14.69
N ARG A 364 -2.46 -11.40 15.04
CA ARG A 364 -2.86 -11.10 16.42
C ARG A 364 -4.13 -11.83 16.85
N VAL A 365 -5.00 -12.17 15.92
CA VAL A 365 -6.23 -12.92 16.20
C VAL A 365 -5.96 -14.22 16.97
N ARG A 366 -4.87 -14.92 16.67
CA ARG A 366 -4.44 -16.13 17.40
C ARG A 366 -3.83 -15.81 18.75
N ARG A 367 -2.93 -14.83 18.81
CA ARG A 367 -2.26 -14.39 20.04
C ARG A 367 -3.23 -13.86 21.08
N ASP A 368 -4.20 -13.04 20.64
CA ASP A 368 -5.14 -12.36 21.51
C ASP A 368 -6.48 -13.13 21.61
N GLN A 369 -6.46 -14.46 21.43
CA GLN A 369 -7.58 -15.40 21.62
C GLN A 369 -8.86 -14.95 20.89
N GLY A 370 -8.75 -14.63 19.60
CA GLY A 370 -9.88 -14.11 18.82
C GLY A 370 -10.31 -12.72 19.25
N PHE A 371 -9.38 -11.90 19.78
CA PHE A 371 -9.68 -10.58 20.34
C PHE A 371 -10.85 -10.58 21.31
N TRP A 372 -10.87 -11.58 22.21
CA TRP A 372 -11.87 -11.73 23.26
C TRP A 372 -13.32 -11.78 22.75
N GLY A 373 -13.51 -12.24 21.50
CA GLY A 373 -14.82 -12.39 20.85
C GLY A 373 -15.37 -11.11 20.22
N TYR A 374 -14.58 -10.06 20.03
CA TYR A 374 -15.00 -8.87 19.28
C TYR A 374 -15.04 -9.14 17.78
N PRO A 375 -15.99 -8.53 17.03
CA PRO A 375 -16.01 -8.59 15.57
C PRO A 375 -14.65 -8.23 14.98
N THR A 376 -14.12 -9.08 14.10
CA THR A 376 -12.76 -8.94 13.61
C THR A 376 -12.68 -9.13 12.10
N VAL A 377 -11.94 -8.24 11.45
CA VAL A 377 -11.45 -8.41 10.08
C VAL A 377 -9.99 -8.86 10.17
N ILE A 378 -9.68 -10.03 9.61
CA ILE A 378 -8.28 -10.44 9.45
C ILE A 378 -7.73 -9.88 8.14
N GLY A 379 -6.43 -9.70 8.01
CA GLY A 379 -5.90 -9.07 6.82
C GLY A 379 -4.48 -9.45 6.46
N ASN A 380 -4.05 -8.88 5.35
CA ASN A 380 -2.71 -9.04 4.83
C ASN A 380 -2.01 -7.68 4.75
N LEU A 381 -1.06 -7.45 5.66
CA LEU A 381 -0.10 -6.35 5.58
C LEU A 381 1.14 -6.86 4.84
N HIS A 382 1.05 -6.91 3.52
CA HIS A 382 2.05 -7.52 2.65
C HIS A 382 3.20 -6.57 2.31
N ASN A 383 2.90 -5.28 2.10
CA ASN A 383 3.86 -4.28 1.66
C ASN A 383 4.08 -3.20 2.71
N PHE A 384 5.33 -2.76 2.85
CA PHE A 384 5.76 -1.70 3.75
C PHE A 384 6.48 -0.61 2.95
N GLY A 385 6.11 0.65 3.17
CA GLY A 385 6.74 1.81 2.53
C GLY A 385 6.55 1.89 1.00
N GLY A 386 5.87 0.95 0.39
CA GLY A 386 5.73 0.84 -1.07
C GLY A 386 6.98 0.33 -1.79
N ARG A 387 7.85 -0.37 -1.08
CA ARG A 387 9.04 -1.02 -1.65
C ARG A 387 8.63 -2.09 -2.65
N ILE A 388 9.39 -2.24 -3.73
CA ILE A 388 8.95 -2.97 -4.93
C ILE A 388 9.65 -4.31 -5.17
N ASN A 389 10.46 -4.80 -4.24
CA ASN A 389 11.06 -6.13 -4.40
C ASN A 389 9.97 -7.20 -4.49
N MET A 390 10.20 -8.16 -5.40
CA MET A 390 9.29 -9.29 -5.59
C MET A 390 9.27 -10.16 -4.33
N HIS A 391 8.09 -10.37 -3.77
CA HIS A 391 7.88 -11.24 -2.61
C HIS A 391 6.40 -11.56 -2.41
N GLY A 392 6.14 -12.52 -1.55
CA GLY A 392 4.79 -12.91 -1.12
C GLY A 392 4.65 -14.42 -0.96
N ASP A 393 3.82 -14.87 -0.03
CA ASP A 393 3.54 -16.28 0.21
C ASP A 393 2.26 -16.69 -0.52
N LEU A 394 2.39 -17.07 -1.81
CA LEU A 394 1.23 -17.52 -2.61
C LEU A 394 0.67 -18.85 -2.11
N HIS A 395 1.49 -19.74 -1.52
CA HIS A 395 1.00 -20.98 -0.93
C HIS A 395 0.08 -20.71 0.26
N LEU A 396 0.42 -19.72 1.06
CA LEU A 396 -0.35 -19.33 2.22
C LEU A 396 -1.71 -18.71 1.81
N LEU A 397 -1.71 -17.83 0.80
CA LEU A 397 -2.96 -17.29 0.25
C LEU A 397 -3.85 -18.42 -0.31
N ALA A 398 -3.27 -19.31 -1.14
CA ALA A 398 -3.98 -20.43 -1.76
C ALA A 398 -4.56 -21.44 -0.74
N ALA A 399 -3.99 -21.50 0.47
CA ALA A 399 -4.48 -22.33 1.57
C ALA A 399 -5.78 -21.80 2.21
N ASN A 400 -6.23 -20.59 1.85
CA ASN A 400 -7.44 -19.96 2.37
C ASN A 400 -7.46 -19.77 3.90
N GLN A 401 -6.52 -18.99 4.40
CA GLN A 401 -6.36 -18.72 5.83
C GLN A 401 -7.61 -18.15 6.51
N TYR A 402 -8.40 -17.35 5.78
CA TYR A 402 -9.64 -16.79 6.30
C TYR A 402 -10.56 -17.89 6.82
N GLN A 403 -10.80 -18.93 6.02
CA GLN A 403 -11.68 -20.02 6.38
C GLN A 403 -11.14 -20.83 7.57
N ASP A 404 -9.83 -21.08 7.63
CA ASP A 404 -9.21 -21.83 8.72
C ASP A 404 -9.25 -21.02 10.04
N ILE A 405 -9.04 -19.72 10.00
CA ILE A 405 -9.12 -18.84 11.19
C ILE A 405 -10.57 -18.71 11.65
N LYS A 406 -11.52 -18.51 10.75
CA LYS A 406 -12.95 -18.38 11.09
C LYS A 406 -13.53 -19.62 11.77
N LYS A 407 -13.09 -20.83 11.39
CA LYS A 407 -13.51 -22.07 12.06
C LYS A 407 -13.11 -22.08 13.54
N VAL A 408 -11.96 -21.51 13.88
CA VAL A 408 -11.46 -21.43 15.27
C VAL A 408 -12.05 -20.23 16.01
N TYR A 409 -12.22 -19.11 15.32
CA TYR A 409 -12.70 -17.84 15.88
C TYR A 409 -13.93 -17.36 15.11
N PRO A 410 -15.14 -17.78 15.48
CA PRO A 410 -16.39 -17.45 14.76
C PRO A 410 -16.72 -15.95 14.70
N ASN A 411 -16.14 -15.13 15.58
CA ASN A 411 -16.24 -13.67 15.57
C ASN A 411 -15.46 -13.00 14.42
N VAL A 412 -14.64 -13.75 13.69
CA VAL A 412 -14.04 -13.28 12.44
C VAL A 412 -15.15 -13.16 11.40
N CYS A 413 -15.40 -11.93 10.95
CA CYS A 413 -16.50 -11.58 10.06
C CYS A 413 -16.06 -10.90 8.77
N GLY A 414 -14.75 -10.65 8.61
CA GLY A 414 -14.22 -9.99 7.43
C GLY A 414 -12.78 -10.37 7.10
N ASP A 415 -12.38 -10.06 5.88
CA ASP A 415 -11.02 -10.18 5.37
C ASP A 415 -10.56 -8.84 4.77
N GLY A 416 -9.27 -8.57 4.69
CA GLY A 416 -8.79 -7.27 4.25
C GLY A 416 -7.38 -7.26 3.68
N LEU A 417 -7.08 -6.22 2.88
CA LEU A 417 -5.76 -5.95 2.35
C LEU A 417 -5.29 -4.58 2.85
N PHE A 418 -4.31 -4.60 3.74
CA PHE A 418 -3.84 -3.43 4.49
C PHE A 418 -2.41 -3.02 4.10
N MET A 419 -2.01 -3.24 2.84
CA MET A 419 -0.71 -2.83 2.33
C MET A 419 -0.48 -1.33 2.48
N GLU A 420 0.73 -0.94 2.83
CA GLU A 420 1.09 0.48 2.94
C GLU A 420 1.16 1.19 1.58
N ALA A 421 1.26 0.43 0.48
CA ALA A 421 1.20 0.97 -0.88
C ALA A 421 0.66 -0.06 -1.87
N VAL A 422 0.05 0.41 -2.95
CA VAL A 422 -0.39 -0.38 -4.10
C VAL A 422 0.65 -0.29 -5.23
N GLU A 423 0.34 -0.85 -6.41
CA GLU A 423 1.22 -0.87 -7.58
C GLU A 423 2.54 -1.63 -7.33
N GLN A 424 2.44 -2.87 -6.84
CA GLN A 424 3.56 -3.80 -6.70
C GLN A 424 3.03 -5.25 -6.62
N ASN A 425 3.87 -6.24 -6.91
CA ASN A 425 3.59 -7.69 -6.80
C ASN A 425 2.20 -8.11 -7.34
N PRO A 426 1.89 -7.89 -8.63
CA PRO A 426 0.54 -8.06 -9.17
C PRO A 426 -0.03 -9.48 -9.01
N VAL A 427 0.78 -10.53 -9.09
CA VAL A 427 0.33 -11.90 -8.91
C VAL A 427 -0.16 -12.19 -7.49
N TYR A 428 0.50 -11.58 -6.48
CA TYR A 428 0.10 -11.70 -5.09
C TYR A 428 -1.28 -11.08 -4.86
N TYR A 429 -1.49 -9.85 -5.34
CA TYR A 429 -2.76 -9.15 -5.13
C TYR A 429 -3.89 -9.71 -5.97
N ASP A 430 -3.64 -10.22 -7.19
CA ASP A 430 -4.71 -10.87 -7.97
C ASP A 430 -5.26 -12.12 -7.25
N LEU A 431 -4.37 -12.92 -6.63
CA LEU A 431 -4.80 -14.05 -5.81
C LEU A 431 -5.46 -13.60 -4.51
N ALA A 432 -4.87 -12.61 -3.81
CA ALA A 432 -5.40 -12.13 -2.54
C ALA A 432 -6.83 -11.59 -2.66
N PHE A 433 -7.12 -10.77 -3.68
CA PHE A 433 -8.47 -10.33 -3.99
C PHE A 433 -9.41 -11.48 -4.34
N GLU A 434 -8.90 -12.45 -5.12
CA GLU A 434 -9.73 -13.58 -5.53
C GLU A 434 -10.14 -14.47 -4.35
N MET A 435 -9.31 -14.55 -3.31
CA MET A 435 -9.61 -15.33 -2.11
C MET A 435 -10.84 -14.83 -1.34
N PHE A 436 -11.26 -13.57 -1.50
CA PHE A 436 -12.54 -13.10 -0.94
C PHE A 436 -13.75 -13.86 -1.49
N HIS A 437 -13.65 -14.35 -2.73
CA HIS A 437 -14.73 -15.04 -3.48
C HIS A 437 -14.66 -16.55 -3.37
N ARG A 438 -13.68 -17.11 -2.65
CA ARG A 438 -13.47 -18.55 -2.56
C ARG A 438 -13.70 -19.09 -1.15
N THR A 439 -14.37 -20.22 -1.06
CA THR A 439 -14.56 -20.98 0.17
C THR A 439 -13.53 -22.09 0.35
N ASP A 440 -12.95 -22.57 -0.76
CA ASP A 440 -12.03 -23.69 -0.78
C ASP A 440 -10.59 -23.25 -1.01
N LYS A 441 -9.67 -24.17 -0.72
CA LYS A 441 -8.26 -24.03 -1.07
C LYS A 441 -8.08 -24.02 -2.59
N VAL A 442 -7.12 -23.25 -3.06
CA VAL A 442 -6.78 -23.13 -4.48
C VAL A 442 -5.58 -24.01 -4.81
N ASN A 443 -5.67 -24.79 -5.89
CA ASN A 443 -4.47 -25.41 -6.45
C ASN A 443 -3.61 -24.32 -7.11
N ILE A 444 -2.55 -23.92 -6.43
CA ILE A 444 -1.74 -22.77 -6.85
C ILE A 444 -1.08 -22.96 -8.21
N HIS A 445 -0.70 -24.18 -8.59
CA HIS A 445 -0.08 -24.45 -9.90
C HIS A 445 -1.09 -24.28 -11.05
N THR A 446 -2.30 -24.79 -10.89
CA THR A 446 -3.39 -24.61 -11.86
C THR A 446 -3.79 -23.14 -11.94
N TRP A 447 -3.88 -22.46 -10.81
CA TRP A 447 -4.22 -21.05 -10.76
C TRP A 447 -3.17 -20.17 -11.46
N LEU A 448 -1.88 -20.42 -11.23
CA LEU A 448 -0.79 -19.68 -11.90
C LEU A 448 -0.78 -19.89 -13.42
N GLN A 449 -1.11 -21.12 -13.89
CA GLN A 449 -1.26 -21.37 -15.31
C GLN A 449 -2.40 -20.54 -15.92
N GLN A 450 -3.55 -20.50 -15.26
CA GLN A 450 -4.69 -19.66 -15.68
C GLN A 450 -4.38 -18.17 -15.57
N TYR A 451 -3.67 -17.76 -14.52
CA TYR A 451 -3.21 -16.38 -14.33
C TYR A 451 -2.30 -15.94 -15.48
N ALA A 452 -1.28 -16.72 -15.82
CA ALA A 452 -0.39 -16.41 -16.94
C ALA A 452 -1.14 -16.30 -18.26
N GLN A 453 -2.06 -17.25 -18.53
CA GLN A 453 -2.87 -17.24 -19.73
C GLN A 453 -3.70 -15.97 -19.86
N ARG A 454 -4.48 -15.59 -18.83
CA ARG A 454 -5.32 -14.39 -18.88
C ARG A 454 -4.51 -13.11 -18.87
N ARG A 455 -3.38 -13.08 -18.14
CA ARG A 455 -2.52 -11.91 -18.03
C ARG A 455 -1.75 -11.62 -19.31
N TYR A 456 -1.29 -12.65 -20.00
CA TYR A 456 -0.47 -12.52 -21.20
C TYR A 456 -1.24 -12.67 -22.50
N GLY A 457 -2.45 -13.18 -22.43
CA GLY A 457 -3.35 -13.37 -23.57
C GLY A 457 -3.11 -14.66 -24.37
N ALA A 458 -2.14 -15.49 -23.95
CA ALA A 458 -1.89 -16.79 -24.56
C ALA A 458 -1.37 -17.80 -23.52
N LYS A 459 -1.67 -19.09 -23.75
CA LYS A 459 -1.14 -20.19 -22.96
C LYS A 459 0.12 -20.73 -23.63
N THR A 460 1.24 -20.76 -22.91
CA THR A 460 2.49 -21.34 -23.38
C THR A 460 3.14 -22.22 -22.30
N VAL A 461 3.98 -23.16 -22.73
CA VAL A 461 4.77 -24.00 -21.80
C VAL A 461 5.79 -23.16 -21.06
N ASN A 462 6.39 -22.16 -21.74
CA ASN A 462 7.42 -21.32 -21.16
C ASN A 462 6.85 -20.43 -20.04
N THR A 463 5.70 -19.78 -20.26
CA THR A 463 5.08 -18.95 -19.21
C THR A 463 4.62 -19.77 -18.01
N ASP A 464 4.12 -21.00 -18.22
CA ASP A 464 3.78 -21.92 -17.14
C ASP A 464 4.99 -22.28 -16.29
N GLN A 465 6.13 -22.61 -16.93
CA GLN A 465 7.37 -22.92 -16.23
C GLN A 465 7.96 -21.69 -15.54
N ALA A 466 7.91 -20.53 -16.18
CA ALA A 466 8.36 -19.28 -15.57
C ALA A 466 7.59 -18.96 -14.29
N MET A 467 6.25 -19.08 -14.29
CA MET A 467 5.43 -18.85 -13.09
C MET A 467 5.73 -19.86 -11.97
N ARG A 468 6.01 -21.12 -12.29
CA ARG A 468 6.45 -22.11 -11.30
C ARG A 468 7.80 -21.75 -10.67
N LEU A 469 8.74 -21.25 -11.47
CA LEU A 469 10.03 -20.78 -10.97
C LEU A 469 9.86 -19.54 -10.07
N LEU A 470 8.99 -18.61 -10.43
CA LEU A 470 8.67 -17.46 -9.58
C LEU A 470 7.98 -17.85 -8.28
N LEU A 471 7.12 -18.89 -8.31
CA LEU A 471 6.51 -19.45 -7.10
C LEU A 471 7.57 -20.04 -6.15
N GLU A 472 8.55 -20.77 -6.66
CA GLU A 472 9.64 -21.37 -5.87
C GLU A 472 10.74 -20.35 -5.51
N GLY A 473 10.76 -19.22 -6.17
CA GLY A 473 11.66 -18.09 -5.96
C GLY A 473 11.07 -17.05 -5.00
N PRO A 474 10.78 -15.84 -5.51
CA PRO A 474 10.33 -14.71 -4.70
C PRO A 474 8.96 -14.90 -4.05
N TYR A 475 8.09 -15.73 -4.60
CA TYR A 475 6.73 -15.96 -4.11
C TYR A 475 6.57 -17.24 -3.28
N ARG A 476 7.68 -17.87 -2.93
CA ARG A 476 7.70 -18.96 -1.96
C ARG A 476 7.42 -18.45 -0.55
N ARG A 477 7.16 -19.37 0.37
CA ARG A 477 6.93 -19.03 1.76
C ARG A 477 8.03 -18.12 2.30
N ASN A 478 7.66 -16.90 2.63
CA ASN A 478 8.55 -15.92 3.26
C ASN A 478 8.15 -15.71 4.72
N THR A 479 9.05 -16.05 5.55
CA THR A 479 8.85 -16.15 6.98
C THR A 479 8.90 -14.83 7.71
N ASN A 480 9.54 -13.82 7.15
CA ASN A 480 9.61 -12.50 7.78
C ASN A 480 8.40 -11.62 7.42
N GLY A 481 7.54 -12.06 6.48
CA GLY A 481 6.32 -11.35 6.12
C GLY A 481 6.53 -9.98 5.47
N THR A 482 7.77 -9.62 5.10
CA THR A 482 8.11 -8.34 4.46
C THR A 482 9.05 -8.57 3.29
N GLU A 483 9.02 -7.64 2.34
CA GLU A 483 9.98 -7.59 1.25
C GLU A 483 11.41 -7.41 1.77
N ARG A 484 12.38 -7.96 1.03
CA ARG A 484 13.81 -7.81 1.35
C ARG A 484 14.29 -6.40 1.01
N SER A 485 15.36 -5.98 1.68
CA SER A 485 16.06 -4.75 1.35
C SER A 485 16.70 -4.80 -0.04
N SER A 486 16.87 -3.66 -0.68
CA SER A 486 17.60 -3.51 -1.93
C SER A 486 19.01 -2.98 -1.69
N ILE A 487 20.02 -3.64 -2.25
CA ILE A 487 21.39 -3.11 -2.26
C ILE A 487 21.49 -1.80 -3.03
N VAL A 488 20.66 -1.63 -4.06
CA VAL A 488 20.61 -0.43 -4.90
C VAL A 488 20.28 0.80 -4.07
N ALA A 489 19.22 0.71 -3.27
CA ALA A 489 18.70 1.81 -2.45
C ALA A 489 19.43 1.97 -1.11
N ALA A 490 20.28 1.03 -0.72
CA ALA A 490 20.96 1.09 0.57
C ALA A 490 21.93 2.28 0.66
N ARG A 491 22.05 2.86 1.85
CA ARG A 491 23.22 3.71 2.14
C ARG A 491 24.47 2.85 2.06
N PRO A 492 25.50 3.29 1.31
CA PRO A 492 26.68 2.48 1.08
C PRO A 492 27.48 2.25 2.36
N ALA A 493 28.01 1.03 2.48
CA ALA A 493 28.94 0.62 3.52
C ALA A 493 29.76 -0.58 2.98
N LEU A 494 30.91 -0.92 3.57
CA LEU A 494 31.64 -2.14 3.19
C LEU A 494 30.79 -3.39 3.39
N ASN A 495 30.06 -3.45 4.49
CA ASN A 495 29.18 -4.55 4.82
C ASN A 495 27.74 -4.11 5.03
N VAL A 496 27.07 -3.82 3.93
CA VAL A 496 25.65 -3.38 3.94
C VAL A 496 24.76 -4.48 4.54
N LYS A 497 23.90 -4.12 5.48
CA LYS A 497 22.94 -5.03 6.13
C LYS A 497 21.52 -4.83 5.64
N LYS A 498 21.11 -3.58 5.44
CA LYS A 498 19.74 -3.18 5.11
C LYS A 498 19.72 -1.91 4.27
N SER A 499 18.59 -1.67 3.61
CA SER A 499 18.27 -0.41 2.94
C SER A 499 17.15 0.37 3.68
N GLY A 500 17.05 0.22 4.97
CA GLY A 500 16.00 0.82 5.79
C GLY A 500 15.69 -0.05 7.01
N PRO A 501 14.70 0.30 7.83
CA PRO A 501 14.49 -0.35 9.14
C PRO A 501 13.96 -1.78 9.09
N ASN A 502 13.42 -2.25 7.95
CA ASN A 502 12.78 -3.57 7.88
C ASN A 502 13.77 -4.72 7.57
N ALA A 503 13.38 -5.67 6.73
CA ALA A 503 14.15 -6.88 6.46
C ALA A 503 15.55 -6.61 5.90
N GLY A 504 16.50 -7.51 6.18
CA GLY A 504 17.85 -7.43 5.64
C GLY A 504 17.95 -7.77 4.15
N LEU A 505 19.17 -7.73 3.62
CA LEU A 505 19.47 -7.99 2.21
C LEU A 505 19.35 -9.48 1.83
N GLY A 506 19.41 -10.42 2.79
CA GLY A 506 19.45 -11.86 2.49
C GLY A 506 18.31 -12.32 1.55
N ILE A 507 18.67 -12.99 0.47
CA ILE A 507 17.73 -13.54 -0.52
C ILE A 507 17.29 -14.92 -0.04
N PRO A 508 15.98 -15.22 0.17
CA PRO A 508 15.52 -16.46 0.75
C PRO A 508 15.38 -17.60 -0.27
N TYR A 509 15.89 -17.45 -1.48
CA TYR A 509 15.81 -18.41 -2.58
C TYR A 509 17.12 -18.40 -3.40
N ASP A 510 17.32 -19.40 -4.25
CA ASP A 510 18.42 -19.42 -5.21
C ASP A 510 18.25 -18.28 -6.24
N PRO A 511 19.09 -17.24 -6.25
CA PRO A 511 18.91 -16.12 -7.17
C PRO A 511 19.01 -16.51 -8.65
N LEU A 512 19.61 -17.67 -8.99
CA LEU A 512 19.66 -18.18 -10.37
C LEU A 512 18.29 -18.64 -10.88
N ILE A 513 17.30 -18.81 -10.01
CA ILE A 513 15.93 -19.17 -10.39
C ILE A 513 15.29 -18.07 -11.24
N LEU A 514 15.61 -16.79 -10.94
CA LEU A 514 15.09 -15.66 -11.72
C LEU A 514 15.69 -15.60 -13.12
N PHE A 515 16.97 -15.94 -13.30
CA PHE A 515 17.56 -16.05 -14.64
C PHE A 515 16.89 -17.15 -15.48
N LYS A 516 16.48 -18.26 -14.86
CA LYS A 516 15.73 -19.32 -15.55
C LYS A 516 14.34 -18.84 -15.93
N ALA A 517 13.66 -18.15 -15.03
CA ALA A 517 12.32 -17.60 -15.29
C ALA A 517 12.35 -16.54 -16.42
N GLU A 518 13.28 -15.60 -16.35
CA GLU A 518 13.42 -14.54 -17.35
C GLU A 518 13.75 -15.09 -18.75
N ARG A 519 14.64 -16.08 -18.83
CA ARG A 519 14.94 -16.76 -20.11
C ARG A 519 13.68 -17.34 -20.75
N LEU A 520 12.81 -17.98 -19.95
CA LEU A 520 11.56 -18.56 -20.43
C LEU A 520 10.57 -17.47 -20.86
N LEU A 521 10.46 -16.38 -20.10
CA LEU A 521 9.63 -15.24 -20.50
C LEU A 521 10.13 -14.64 -21.82
N LEU A 522 11.41 -14.37 -21.95
CA LEU A 522 12.01 -13.80 -23.16
C LEU A 522 11.93 -14.73 -24.39
N ALA A 523 11.83 -16.05 -24.19
CA ALA A 523 11.66 -17.00 -25.30
C ALA A 523 10.32 -16.82 -26.00
N ASP A 524 9.29 -16.37 -25.32
CA ASP A 524 7.95 -16.14 -25.86
C ASP A 524 7.71 -14.66 -26.27
N ALA A 525 8.75 -13.83 -26.28
CA ALA A 525 8.61 -12.40 -26.48
C ALA A 525 7.90 -12.02 -27.77
N GLU A 526 8.19 -12.72 -28.88
CA GLU A 526 7.54 -12.42 -30.18
C GLU A 526 6.02 -12.68 -30.15
N LEU A 527 5.59 -13.70 -29.43
CA LEU A 527 4.19 -14.02 -29.27
C LEU A 527 3.47 -13.05 -28.33
N LEU A 528 4.13 -12.63 -27.24
CA LEU A 528 3.49 -11.95 -26.12
C LEU A 528 3.73 -10.44 -26.05
N LYS A 529 4.59 -9.88 -26.92
CA LYS A 529 5.01 -8.46 -26.88
C LYS A 529 3.87 -7.43 -26.96
N HIS A 530 2.68 -7.82 -27.41
CA HIS A 530 1.52 -6.93 -27.46
C HIS A 530 0.77 -6.83 -26.12
N SER A 531 1.03 -7.74 -25.18
CA SER A 531 0.45 -7.71 -23.83
C SER A 531 1.21 -6.73 -22.93
N LYS A 532 0.56 -5.64 -22.51
CA LYS A 532 1.15 -4.67 -21.59
C LYS A 532 1.57 -5.30 -20.25
N PRO A 533 0.76 -6.19 -19.60
CA PRO A 533 1.18 -6.85 -18.37
C PRO A 533 2.40 -7.78 -18.57
N TYR A 534 2.51 -8.47 -19.70
CA TYR A 534 3.69 -9.28 -20.00
C TYR A 534 4.97 -8.42 -20.08
N ARG A 535 4.90 -7.29 -20.79
CA ARG A 535 6.02 -6.34 -20.91
C ARG A 535 6.44 -5.80 -19.54
N PHE A 536 5.48 -5.54 -18.65
CA PHE A 536 5.78 -5.16 -17.27
C PHE A 536 6.51 -6.29 -16.53
N ASP A 537 6.03 -7.52 -16.59
CA ASP A 537 6.62 -8.64 -15.85
C ASP A 537 8.06 -8.96 -16.30
N VAL A 538 8.36 -8.86 -17.60
CA VAL A 538 9.73 -8.96 -18.13
C VAL A 538 10.65 -7.89 -17.50
N VAL A 539 10.20 -6.65 -17.42
CA VAL A 539 10.99 -5.57 -16.80
C VAL A 539 11.17 -5.81 -15.31
N ASP A 540 10.12 -6.24 -14.61
CA ASP A 540 10.17 -6.44 -13.14
C ASP A 540 11.05 -7.62 -12.74
N VAL A 541 11.00 -8.73 -13.48
CA VAL A 541 11.91 -9.87 -13.24
C VAL A 541 13.36 -9.48 -13.52
N MET A 542 13.63 -8.77 -14.62
CA MET A 542 14.98 -8.29 -14.94
C MET A 542 15.50 -7.30 -13.90
N ARG A 543 14.66 -6.35 -13.42
CA ARG A 543 14.99 -5.46 -12.31
C ARG A 543 15.40 -6.25 -11.07
N GLN A 544 14.62 -7.26 -10.68
CA GLN A 544 14.90 -8.09 -9.51
C GLN A 544 16.20 -8.90 -9.68
N ILE A 545 16.50 -9.38 -10.88
CA ILE A 545 17.81 -10.03 -11.20
C ILE A 545 18.96 -9.06 -10.91
N MET A 546 18.84 -7.81 -11.39
CA MET A 546 19.89 -6.80 -11.22
C MET A 546 20.04 -6.39 -9.75
N THR A 547 18.95 -6.23 -9.02
CA THR A 547 18.98 -6.01 -7.55
C THR A 547 19.74 -7.13 -6.84
N ASN A 548 19.43 -8.38 -7.18
CA ASN A 548 20.03 -9.54 -6.54
C ASN A 548 21.53 -9.68 -6.83
N ILE A 549 21.94 -9.53 -8.10
CA ILE A 549 23.35 -9.66 -8.49
C ILE A 549 24.20 -8.48 -8.00
N GLY A 550 23.61 -7.34 -7.73
CA GLY A 550 24.28 -6.20 -7.13
C GLY A 550 24.96 -6.54 -5.79
N GLN A 551 24.36 -7.42 -5.00
CA GLN A 551 24.93 -7.83 -3.70
C GLN A 551 26.29 -8.51 -3.83
N PRO A 552 26.49 -9.59 -4.60
CA PRO A 552 27.81 -10.21 -4.75
C PRO A 552 28.79 -9.34 -5.54
N ILE A 553 28.34 -8.46 -6.44
CA ILE A 553 29.21 -7.48 -7.11
C ILE A 553 29.81 -6.53 -6.08
N HIS A 554 28.99 -5.91 -5.22
CA HIS A 554 29.48 -5.02 -4.16
C HIS A 554 30.36 -5.76 -3.15
N LYS A 555 29.97 -6.97 -2.73
CA LYS A 555 30.79 -7.80 -1.84
C LYS A 555 32.20 -8.00 -2.37
N LYS A 556 32.35 -8.26 -3.69
CA LYS A 556 33.68 -8.40 -4.32
C LYS A 556 34.46 -7.08 -4.32
N ALA A 557 33.79 -5.93 -4.47
CA ALA A 557 34.44 -4.63 -4.33
C ALA A 557 34.96 -4.40 -2.92
N ALA A 558 34.16 -4.72 -1.90
CA ALA A 558 34.57 -4.61 -0.49
C ALA A 558 35.74 -5.55 -0.16
N GLU A 559 35.67 -6.83 -0.56
CA GLU A 559 36.77 -7.80 -0.39
C GLU A 559 38.08 -7.33 -1.07
N ALA A 560 37.99 -6.76 -2.27
CA ALA A 560 39.15 -6.20 -2.98
C ALA A 560 39.74 -4.99 -2.26
N PHE A 561 38.90 -4.13 -1.70
CA PHE A 561 39.33 -3.00 -0.85
C PHE A 561 40.11 -3.49 0.38
N GLU A 562 39.55 -4.44 1.13
CA GLU A 562 40.19 -5.04 2.31
C GLU A 562 41.53 -5.71 1.96
N ALA A 563 41.59 -6.37 0.80
CA ALA A 563 42.83 -6.95 0.27
C ALA A 563 43.83 -5.94 -0.30
N LYS A 564 43.47 -4.65 -0.38
CA LYS A 564 44.23 -3.58 -1.02
C LYS A 564 44.51 -3.83 -2.51
N ASP A 565 43.66 -4.61 -3.18
CA ASP A 565 43.75 -4.88 -4.61
C ASP A 565 43.01 -3.78 -5.40
N LYS A 566 43.76 -2.75 -5.80
CA LYS A 566 43.24 -1.60 -6.53
C LYS A 566 42.59 -2.02 -7.87
N THR A 567 43.15 -2.98 -8.56
CA THR A 567 42.64 -3.42 -9.85
C THR A 567 41.30 -4.12 -9.72
N ALA A 568 41.19 -5.08 -8.80
CA ALA A 568 39.93 -5.75 -8.53
C ALA A 568 38.87 -4.79 -7.94
N PHE A 569 39.27 -3.85 -7.07
CA PHE A 569 38.38 -2.83 -6.53
C PHE A 569 37.78 -1.97 -7.65
N THR A 570 38.61 -1.40 -8.51
CA THR A 570 38.16 -0.58 -9.65
C THR A 570 37.23 -1.35 -10.59
N LEU A 571 37.55 -2.64 -10.85
CA LEU A 571 36.71 -3.51 -11.67
C LEU A 571 35.31 -3.73 -11.05
N HIS A 572 35.25 -4.11 -9.79
CA HIS A 572 33.97 -4.49 -9.16
C HIS A 572 33.12 -3.28 -8.77
N SER A 573 33.71 -2.20 -8.28
CA SER A 573 33.00 -0.94 -8.03
C SER A 573 32.46 -0.31 -9.32
N GLY A 574 33.26 -0.32 -10.40
CA GLY A 574 32.81 0.10 -11.72
C GLY A 574 31.66 -0.73 -12.27
N ARG A 575 31.69 -2.05 -12.10
CA ARG A 575 30.57 -2.95 -12.49
C ARG A 575 29.29 -2.67 -11.70
N PHE A 576 29.41 -2.37 -10.42
CA PHE A 576 28.25 -2.00 -9.60
C PHE A 576 27.62 -0.69 -10.08
N LEU A 577 28.42 0.35 -10.30
CA LEU A 577 27.92 1.63 -10.81
C LEU A 577 27.31 1.50 -12.21
N GLN A 578 27.90 0.68 -13.09
CA GLN A 578 27.34 0.40 -14.41
C GLN A 578 26.00 -0.37 -14.31
N MET A 579 25.87 -1.27 -13.34
CA MET A 579 24.59 -1.96 -13.10
C MET A 579 23.48 -0.98 -12.71
N LEU A 580 23.78 0.05 -11.93
CA LEU A 580 22.81 1.08 -11.59
C LEU A 580 22.36 1.88 -12.83
N GLU A 581 23.30 2.20 -13.74
CA GLU A 581 22.98 2.85 -15.02
C GLU A 581 22.10 1.97 -15.92
N ASP A 582 22.47 0.71 -16.07
CA ASP A 582 21.71 -0.26 -16.86
C ASP A 582 20.28 -0.45 -16.30
N MET A 583 20.15 -0.48 -14.97
CA MET A 583 18.84 -0.58 -14.32
C MET A 583 18.01 0.69 -14.57
N ASP A 584 18.60 1.88 -14.44
CA ASP A 584 17.91 3.14 -14.73
C ASP A 584 17.46 3.21 -16.19
N GLU A 585 18.27 2.73 -17.14
CA GLU A 585 17.91 2.65 -18.56
C GLU A 585 16.68 1.75 -18.77
N LEU A 586 16.69 0.53 -18.20
CA LEU A 586 15.58 -0.39 -18.31
C LEU A 586 14.29 0.20 -17.72
N LEU A 587 14.36 0.70 -16.51
CA LEU A 587 13.19 1.20 -15.78
C LEU A 587 12.62 2.50 -16.38
N ARG A 588 13.44 3.27 -17.11
CA ARG A 588 13.00 4.48 -17.82
C ARG A 588 11.98 4.17 -18.93
N THR A 589 11.89 2.94 -19.39
CA THR A 589 10.92 2.53 -20.40
C THR A 589 9.49 2.43 -19.84
N ARG A 590 9.33 2.45 -18.51
CA ARG A 590 8.05 2.19 -17.84
C ARG A 590 7.62 3.36 -16.95
N PRO A 591 6.42 3.91 -17.13
CA PRO A 591 5.92 4.99 -16.27
C PRO A 591 5.76 4.59 -14.81
N GLU A 592 5.52 3.31 -14.53
CA GLU A 592 5.36 2.77 -13.18
C GLU A 592 6.66 2.87 -12.35
N TYR A 593 7.81 2.92 -13.02
CA TYR A 593 9.14 3.03 -12.42
C TYR A 593 9.77 4.41 -12.63
N SER A 594 8.97 5.47 -12.71
CA SER A 594 9.45 6.83 -13.00
C SER A 594 9.37 7.75 -11.79
N PHE A 595 10.53 8.18 -11.29
CA PHE A 595 10.62 9.25 -10.30
C PHE A 595 10.13 10.60 -10.86
N ASP A 596 10.36 10.83 -12.14
CA ASP A 596 9.90 12.05 -12.83
C ASP A 596 8.37 12.14 -12.89
N ARG A 597 7.67 11.01 -13.11
CA ARG A 597 6.22 10.94 -12.99
C ARG A 597 5.76 11.36 -11.59
N TRP A 598 6.33 10.78 -10.55
CA TRP A 598 6.02 11.09 -9.15
C TRP A 598 6.17 12.57 -8.83
N LEU A 599 7.30 13.18 -9.23
CA LEU A 599 7.54 14.60 -9.03
C LEU A 599 6.59 15.49 -9.85
N THR A 600 6.27 15.09 -11.08
CA THR A 600 5.35 15.84 -11.95
C THR A 600 3.93 15.81 -11.39
N GLU A 601 3.47 14.65 -10.93
CA GLU A 601 2.19 14.50 -10.24
C GLU A 601 2.15 15.36 -8.97
N ALA A 602 3.20 15.34 -8.14
CA ALA A 602 3.31 16.18 -6.96
C ALA A 602 3.19 17.67 -7.30
N ARG A 603 3.97 18.15 -8.25
CA ARG A 603 3.94 19.55 -8.72
C ARG A 603 2.57 19.98 -9.23
N SER A 604 1.80 19.05 -9.79
CA SER A 604 0.43 19.35 -10.29
C SER A 604 -0.52 19.79 -9.20
N TRP A 605 -0.23 19.52 -7.92
CA TRP A 605 -1.03 19.91 -6.77
C TRP A 605 -0.80 21.35 -6.30
N GLY A 606 0.31 21.99 -6.70
CA GLY A 606 0.55 23.41 -6.46
C GLY A 606 0.01 24.30 -7.59
N GLU A 607 -0.48 25.49 -7.27
CA GLU A 607 -0.89 26.49 -8.24
C GLU A 607 0.27 27.42 -8.61
N THR A 608 0.89 28.01 -7.64
CA THR A 608 2.06 28.90 -7.81
C THR A 608 3.35 28.11 -7.96
N LYS A 609 4.41 28.78 -8.46
CA LYS A 609 5.76 28.16 -8.51
C LYS A 609 6.22 27.71 -7.13
N ALA A 610 6.03 28.51 -6.10
CA ALA A 610 6.44 28.18 -4.73
C ALA A 610 5.68 26.95 -4.21
N GLU A 611 4.38 26.84 -4.44
CA GLU A 611 3.60 25.66 -4.06
C GLU A 611 4.04 24.42 -4.83
N LYS A 612 4.31 24.51 -6.14
CA LYS A 612 4.83 23.42 -6.95
C LYS A 612 6.18 22.92 -6.42
N ASP A 613 7.07 23.85 -6.08
CA ASP A 613 8.39 23.53 -5.53
C ASP A 613 8.26 22.87 -4.14
N LEU A 614 7.33 23.34 -3.32
CA LEU A 614 7.02 22.75 -2.02
C LEU A 614 6.53 21.31 -2.13
N MET A 615 5.60 21.02 -3.07
CA MET A 615 5.10 19.66 -3.31
C MET A 615 6.22 18.74 -3.83
N GLU A 616 7.13 19.25 -4.68
CA GLU A 616 8.29 18.48 -5.16
C GLU A 616 9.25 18.13 -4.02
N GLN A 617 9.49 19.07 -3.10
CA GLN A 617 10.32 18.81 -1.92
C GLN A 617 9.72 17.74 -1.03
N ASP A 618 8.42 17.83 -0.71
CA ASP A 618 7.69 16.84 0.08
C ASP A 618 7.76 15.45 -0.57
N ALA A 619 7.47 15.36 -1.87
CA ALA A 619 7.53 14.13 -2.64
C ALA A 619 8.93 13.51 -2.69
N THR A 620 9.97 14.33 -2.77
CA THR A 620 11.36 13.88 -2.76
C THR A 620 11.77 13.40 -1.37
N THR A 621 11.42 14.17 -0.35
CA THR A 621 11.75 13.88 1.07
C THR A 621 11.20 12.52 1.48
N LEU A 622 9.94 12.23 1.17
CA LEU A 622 9.30 10.96 1.50
C LEU A 622 10.07 9.74 0.99
N LEU A 623 10.53 9.78 -0.27
CA LEU A 623 11.17 8.64 -0.93
C LEU A 623 12.68 8.51 -0.65
N THR A 624 13.28 9.48 0.03
CA THR A 624 14.72 9.54 0.31
C THR A 624 14.98 9.54 1.83
N VAL A 625 15.12 10.70 2.42
CA VAL A 625 15.40 10.85 3.85
C VAL A 625 14.17 10.69 4.75
N TRP A 626 13.01 10.56 4.17
CA TRP A 626 11.67 10.39 4.76
C TRP A 626 11.17 11.57 5.60
N GLY A 627 12.01 12.26 6.30
CA GLY A 627 11.70 13.51 7.01
C GLY A 627 12.98 14.28 7.22
N ALA A 628 12.99 15.57 6.85
CA ALA A 628 14.14 16.44 6.97
C ALA A 628 14.01 17.28 8.23
N GLN A 629 14.83 17.03 9.25
CA GLN A 629 14.91 17.84 10.44
C GLN A 629 16.32 18.43 10.60
N GLU A 630 16.41 19.76 10.65
CA GLU A 630 17.68 20.43 10.85
C GLU A 630 18.32 20.01 12.19
N GLY A 631 19.60 19.65 12.12
CA GLY A 631 20.41 19.29 13.28
C GLY A 631 20.15 17.89 13.87
N ASN A 632 19.18 17.14 13.35
CA ASN A 632 18.86 15.78 13.79
C ASN A 632 19.00 14.78 12.65
N ASP A 633 19.18 13.51 13.02
CA ASP A 633 19.05 12.42 12.05
C ASP A 633 17.62 12.38 11.51
N PRO A 634 17.43 12.26 10.18
CA PRO A 634 16.11 12.16 9.60
C PRO A 634 15.44 10.87 10.05
N GLY A 635 14.35 10.94 10.74
CA GLY A 635 13.44 9.92 11.19
C GLY A 635 13.73 8.47 10.75
N ILE A 636 13.00 7.99 9.78
CA ILE A 636 13.09 6.62 9.21
C ILE A 636 13.58 6.68 7.76
N PHE A 637 14.75 7.30 7.54
CA PHE A 637 15.32 7.46 6.21
C PHE A 637 15.37 6.13 5.44
N ASP A 638 15.23 6.21 4.12
CA ASP A 638 15.15 5.07 3.21
C ASP A 638 14.01 4.06 3.52
N TYR A 639 13.04 4.41 4.36
CA TYR A 639 11.90 3.51 4.61
C TYR A 639 11.08 3.25 3.35
N ALA A 640 10.86 4.29 2.54
CA ALA A 640 10.02 4.25 1.34
C ALA A 640 10.83 4.17 0.03
N TRP A 641 11.98 3.54 0.04
CA TRP A 641 12.84 3.45 -1.14
C TRP A 641 12.10 2.85 -2.36
N ARG A 642 12.49 3.35 -3.53
CA ARG A 642 11.99 2.89 -4.83
C ARG A 642 13.16 2.68 -5.77
N GLU A 643 13.22 1.53 -6.44
CA GLU A 643 14.08 1.36 -7.59
C GLU A 643 13.39 1.98 -8.81
N TRP A 644 13.41 3.30 -8.89
CA TRP A 644 12.82 4.05 -9.99
C TRP A 644 13.87 4.77 -10.80
N SER A 645 13.71 4.78 -12.13
CA SER A 645 14.52 5.60 -13.02
C SER A 645 14.47 7.08 -12.60
N GLY A 646 15.60 7.74 -12.67
CA GLY A 646 15.80 9.10 -12.16
C GLY A 646 16.19 9.12 -10.68
N LEU A 647 15.54 8.35 -9.82
CA LEU A 647 15.94 8.21 -8.41
C LEU A 647 17.21 7.34 -8.28
N ILE A 648 17.34 6.29 -9.08
CA ILE A 648 18.55 5.47 -9.14
C ILE A 648 19.76 6.31 -9.54
N ASN A 649 19.70 6.99 -10.68
CA ASN A 649 20.82 7.79 -11.16
C ASN A 649 21.06 9.08 -10.38
N GLY A 650 19.99 9.76 -9.94
CA GLY A 650 20.08 11.05 -9.27
C GLY A 650 20.42 10.97 -7.79
N PHE A 651 20.09 9.88 -7.13
CA PHE A 651 20.25 9.74 -5.69
C PHE A 651 21.10 8.53 -5.29
N TYR A 652 20.66 7.31 -5.57
CA TYR A 652 21.35 6.12 -5.08
C TYR A 652 22.73 5.93 -5.69
N LYS A 653 22.85 6.09 -7.01
CA LYS A 653 24.16 5.99 -7.69
C LYS A 653 25.16 7.02 -7.16
N VAL A 654 24.70 8.25 -6.89
CA VAL A 654 25.57 9.31 -6.34
C VAL A 654 26.08 8.95 -4.95
N ARG A 655 25.25 8.34 -4.08
CA ARG A 655 25.69 7.80 -2.79
C ARG A 655 26.83 6.79 -2.98
N TRP A 656 26.65 5.83 -3.87
CA TRP A 656 27.63 4.79 -4.16
C TRP A 656 28.92 5.33 -4.81
N GLN A 657 28.80 6.31 -5.71
CA GLN A 657 29.94 6.99 -6.30
C GLN A 657 30.78 7.71 -5.24
N LYS A 658 30.16 8.47 -4.35
CA LYS A 658 30.84 9.14 -3.24
C LYS A 658 31.58 8.14 -2.34
N PHE A 659 30.95 7.02 -2.02
CA PHE A 659 31.52 5.98 -1.19
C PHE A 659 32.72 5.29 -1.87
N TYR A 660 32.57 4.84 -3.09
CA TYR A 660 33.68 4.22 -3.81
C TYR A 660 34.82 5.20 -4.11
N SER A 661 34.53 6.46 -4.35
CA SER A 661 35.58 7.49 -4.51
C SER A 661 36.37 7.71 -3.22
N MET A 662 35.71 7.71 -2.06
CA MET A 662 36.36 7.79 -0.75
C MET A 662 37.26 6.56 -0.53
N LEU A 663 36.76 5.33 -0.80
CA LEU A 663 37.55 4.10 -0.67
C LEU A 663 38.76 4.08 -1.65
N GLN A 664 38.56 4.52 -2.90
CA GLN A 664 39.65 4.61 -3.87
C GLN A 664 40.75 5.56 -3.39
N LYS A 665 40.37 6.71 -2.83
CA LYS A 665 41.34 7.65 -2.24
C LYS A 665 42.17 7.00 -1.14
N HIS A 666 41.54 6.25 -0.23
CA HIS A 666 42.26 5.50 0.80
C HIS A 666 43.25 4.47 0.22
N LEU A 667 42.84 3.75 -0.84
CA LEU A 667 43.75 2.84 -1.56
C LEU A 667 44.92 3.57 -2.21
N ASP A 668 44.68 4.73 -2.81
CA ASP A 668 45.71 5.51 -3.51
C ASP A 668 46.74 6.11 -2.56
N GLU A 669 46.28 6.61 -1.43
CA GLU A 669 47.08 7.20 -0.35
C GLU A 669 47.74 6.14 0.55
N GLY A 670 47.33 4.88 0.44
CA GLY A 670 47.82 3.80 1.32
C GLY A 670 47.29 3.91 2.76
N THR A 671 46.23 4.71 2.97
CA THR A 671 45.57 4.88 4.28
C THR A 671 44.49 3.81 4.51
N GLY A 672 44.17 3.52 5.76
CA GLY A 672 43.12 2.57 6.12
C GLY A 672 41.75 3.25 6.27
N TYR A 673 40.69 2.51 5.93
CA TYR A 673 39.32 2.83 6.30
C TYR A 673 38.70 1.63 7.00
N SER A 674 38.00 1.83 8.10
CA SER A 674 37.35 0.78 8.86
C SER A 674 35.96 1.25 9.31
N GLU A 675 35.04 0.32 9.32
CA GLU A 675 33.68 0.49 9.86
C GLU A 675 33.54 -0.16 11.25
N GLU A 676 34.63 -0.63 11.82
CA GLU A 676 34.62 -1.23 13.16
C GLU A 676 34.16 -0.20 14.20
N GLY A 677 33.22 -0.60 15.05
CA GLY A 677 32.62 0.28 16.05
C GLY A 677 31.56 1.25 15.52
N LEU A 678 31.36 1.35 14.19
CA LEU A 678 30.29 2.16 13.62
C LEU A 678 28.96 1.42 13.66
N LYS A 679 27.89 2.11 14.03
CA LYS A 679 26.52 1.58 14.03
C LYS A 679 25.86 1.82 12.67
N LEU A 680 26.27 1.06 11.66
CA LEU A 680 25.81 1.20 10.27
C LEU A 680 24.67 0.26 9.90
N SER A 681 24.00 -0.39 10.86
CA SER A 681 23.02 -1.43 10.55
C SER A 681 21.78 -0.90 9.85
N HIS A 682 21.27 0.25 10.23
CA HIS A 682 20.12 1.00 9.72
C HIS A 682 19.67 1.99 10.79
N GLY A 683 19.01 3.06 10.38
CA GLY A 683 18.49 4.01 11.32
C GLY A 683 19.45 5.17 11.59
N ARG A 684 19.20 5.91 12.65
CA ARG A 684 19.83 7.20 12.92
C ARG A 684 21.32 7.14 13.11
N GLU A 685 21.81 6.10 13.78
CA GLU A 685 23.21 5.97 14.13
C GLU A 685 24.11 5.95 12.89
N SER A 686 23.62 5.40 11.76
CA SER A 686 24.39 5.36 10.52
C SER A 686 24.45 6.69 9.77
N PHE A 687 23.52 7.62 10.06
CA PHE A 687 23.42 8.86 9.28
C PHE A 687 24.57 9.82 9.55
N ARG A 688 25.14 9.81 10.76
CA ARG A 688 26.26 10.66 11.19
C ARG A 688 27.36 9.87 11.90
N ALA A 689 27.69 8.67 11.41
CA ALA A 689 28.61 7.76 12.10
C ALA A 689 30.09 8.22 12.07
N ASN A 690 30.51 8.93 11.02
CA ASN A 690 31.84 9.51 10.83
C ASN A 690 31.77 10.67 9.85
N ASP A 691 32.91 11.32 9.52
CA ASP A 691 32.98 12.48 8.63
C ASP A 691 32.39 12.19 7.24
N PHE A 692 32.61 10.99 6.70
CA PHE A 692 32.03 10.60 5.42
C PHE A 692 30.49 10.59 5.51
N TYR A 693 29.92 9.93 6.52
CA TYR A 693 28.47 9.83 6.68
C TYR A 693 27.82 11.16 7.09
N ILE A 694 28.54 12.05 7.80
CA ILE A 694 28.08 13.42 8.04
C ILE A 694 27.95 14.15 6.71
N SER A 695 29.04 14.16 5.88
CA SER A 695 29.02 14.80 4.58
C SER A 695 27.99 14.19 3.61
N LEU A 696 27.83 12.87 3.64
CA LEU A 696 26.80 12.18 2.86
C LEU A 696 25.39 12.59 3.28
N GLY A 697 25.13 12.65 4.60
CA GLY A 697 23.85 13.06 5.16
C GLY A 697 23.48 14.50 4.82
N ASP A 698 24.45 15.41 4.90
CA ASP A 698 24.26 16.81 4.51
C ASP A 698 23.88 16.91 3.02
N TRP A 699 24.57 16.16 2.15
CA TRP A 699 24.23 16.09 0.73
C TRP A 699 22.84 15.50 0.49
N GLU A 700 22.44 14.48 1.23
CA GLU A 700 21.11 13.86 1.14
C GLU A 700 20.00 14.85 1.51
N LEU A 701 20.19 15.64 2.55
CA LEU A 701 19.28 16.71 2.94
C LEU A 701 19.22 17.82 1.88
N ASP A 702 20.38 18.26 1.36
CA ASP A 702 20.44 19.25 0.29
C ASP A 702 19.76 18.77 -0.99
N TYR A 703 19.86 17.47 -1.30
CA TYR A 703 19.17 16.88 -2.45
C TYR A 703 17.65 17.04 -2.32
N THR A 704 17.06 16.88 -1.14
CA THR A 704 15.62 17.07 -0.95
C THR A 704 15.18 18.52 -1.16
N ARG A 705 16.03 19.49 -0.82
CA ARG A 705 15.76 20.93 -0.97
C ARG A 705 15.88 21.43 -2.42
N GLN A 706 16.58 20.69 -3.27
CA GLN A 706 16.68 21.03 -4.69
C GLN A 706 15.32 20.83 -5.36
N VAL A 707 14.94 21.79 -6.20
CA VAL A 707 13.71 21.76 -7.00
C VAL A 707 14.03 21.92 -8.49
N ASN A 708 13.09 21.62 -9.35
CA ASN A 708 13.26 21.62 -10.81
C ASN A 708 14.43 20.70 -11.23
N LYS A 709 14.54 19.53 -10.58
CA LYS A 709 15.55 18.52 -10.93
C LYS A 709 15.46 18.20 -12.41
N ALA A 710 16.62 18.04 -13.03
CA ALA A 710 16.66 17.61 -14.42
C ALA A 710 15.89 16.31 -14.57
N ARG A 711 14.86 16.34 -15.40
CA ARG A 711 13.98 15.20 -15.59
C ARG A 711 14.49 14.33 -16.72
N THR A 712 14.44 13.06 -16.50
CA THR A 712 14.79 12.08 -17.52
C THR A 712 13.50 11.63 -18.19
N PRO A 713 13.23 12.00 -19.44
CA PRO A 713 12.00 11.60 -20.11
C PRO A 713 11.93 10.07 -20.21
N ILE A 714 10.72 9.53 -20.17
CA ILE A 714 10.46 8.12 -20.47
C ILE A 714 10.95 7.87 -21.90
N THR A 715 11.85 6.92 -22.08
CA THR A 715 12.32 6.57 -23.42
C THR A 715 11.22 5.80 -24.15
N GLN A 716 11.08 6.05 -25.43
CA GLN A 716 10.24 5.23 -26.32
C GLN A 716 10.97 3.94 -26.76
N GLY A 717 12.00 3.52 -26.03
CA GLY A 717 12.75 2.29 -26.31
C GLY A 717 11.88 1.06 -26.11
N ASP A 718 12.22 -0.02 -26.80
CA ASP A 718 11.58 -1.32 -26.60
C ASP A 718 12.16 -1.97 -25.35
N GLU A 719 11.37 -2.01 -24.25
CA GLU A 719 11.79 -2.61 -22.98
C GLU A 719 12.16 -4.09 -23.11
N ILE A 720 11.55 -4.82 -24.05
CA ILE A 720 11.90 -6.24 -24.30
C ILE A 720 13.30 -6.35 -24.91
N GLU A 721 13.65 -5.52 -25.88
CA GLU A 721 14.98 -5.54 -26.49
C GLU A 721 16.07 -5.09 -25.51
N ILE A 722 15.75 -4.10 -24.66
CA ILE A 722 16.65 -3.70 -23.57
C ILE A 722 16.82 -4.86 -22.58
N ALA A 723 15.72 -5.50 -22.15
CA ALA A 723 15.76 -6.64 -21.23
C ALA A 723 16.55 -7.81 -21.83
N LYS A 724 16.37 -8.16 -23.12
CA LYS A 724 17.15 -9.20 -23.81
C LYS A 724 18.66 -8.90 -23.81
N ARG A 725 19.03 -7.62 -24.07
CA ARG A 725 20.44 -7.18 -24.06
C ARG A 725 21.03 -7.30 -22.65
N LEU A 726 20.33 -6.78 -21.65
CA LEU A 726 20.77 -6.80 -20.26
C LEU A 726 20.78 -8.23 -19.70
N PHE A 727 19.79 -9.05 -20.04
CA PHE A 727 19.77 -10.45 -19.65
C PHE A 727 21.04 -11.19 -20.10
N ARG A 728 21.42 -11.09 -21.38
CA ARG A 728 22.67 -11.69 -21.90
C ARG A 728 23.90 -11.19 -21.15
N LYS A 729 23.97 -9.89 -20.81
CA LYS A 729 25.07 -9.30 -20.04
C LYS A 729 25.16 -9.89 -18.64
N TYR A 730 24.05 -9.87 -17.90
CA TYR A 730 24.04 -10.29 -16.49
C TYR A 730 24.03 -11.81 -16.31
N GLU A 731 23.47 -12.57 -17.23
CA GLU A 731 23.58 -14.02 -17.27
C GLU A 731 25.06 -14.46 -17.37
N LYS A 732 25.81 -13.84 -18.27
CA LYS A 732 27.27 -14.10 -18.39
C LYS A 732 28.01 -13.72 -17.10
N LEU A 733 27.65 -12.61 -16.49
CA LEU A 733 28.26 -12.16 -15.24
C LEU A 733 27.88 -13.06 -14.06
N SER A 734 26.68 -13.62 -14.02
CA SER A 734 26.19 -14.45 -12.93
C SER A 734 27.12 -15.63 -12.62
N ALA A 735 27.72 -16.25 -13.65
CA ALA A 735 28.68 -17.33 -13.51
C ALA A 735 29.92 -16.94 -12.67
N ALA A 736 30.34 -15.68 -12.71
CA ALA A 736 31.49 -15.18 -11.95
C ALA A 736 31.15 -14.83 -10.50
N TYR A 737 29.89 -14.49 -10.22
CA TYR A 737 29.46 -13.96 -8.91
C TYR A 737 28.70 -14.94 -8.04
N TYR A 738 28.04 -15.97 -8.60
CA TYR A 738 27.29 -17.00 -7.86
C TYR A 738 28.01 -18.37 -7.77
N GLN A 739 29.28 -18.47 -8.14
CA GLN A 739 30.03 -19.74 -8.09
C GLN A 739 30.34 -20.27 -6.68
N THR A 740 30.11 -19.51 -5.64
CA THR A 740 30.19 -19.99 -4.26
C THR A 740 28.89 -20.69 -3.88
N LYS A 741 28.89 -22.03 -3.75
CA LYS A 741 27.77 -22.81 -3.21
C LYS A 741 27.25 -22.12 -1.95
N VAL A 742 26.04 -21.61 -1.99
CA VAL A 742 25.26 -21.36 -0.78
C VAL A 742 25.09 -22.74 -0.16
N SER A 743 25.63 -22.97 1.02
CA SER A 743 25.56 -24.30 1.63
C SER A 743 24.09 -24.56 1.99
N ASN A 744 23.59 -25.76 1.73
CA ASN A 744 22.28 -26.22 2.19
C ASN A 744 22.06 -26.00 3.70
N ALA A 745 23.15 -25.84 4.48
CA ALA A 745 23.12 -25.53 5.90
C ALA A 745 22.49 -24.17 6.23
N ASP A 746 22.62 -23.15 5.37
CA ASP A 746 22.01 -21.84 5.60
C ASP A 746 20.51 -21.84 5.28
N ILE A 747 20.08 -22.69 4.34
CA ILE A 747 18.68 -22.93 4.02
C ILE A 747 18.01 -23.71 5.15
N ILE A 748 18.65 -24.77 5.65
CA ILE A 748 18.15 -25.63 6.73
C ILE A 748 18.09 -24.89 8.07
N LYS A 749 19.03 -23.97 8.34
CA LYS A 749 19.00 -23.15 9.55
C LYS A 749 17.85 -22.15 9.55
N THR A 750 17.45 -21.70 8.40
CA THR A 750 16.26 -20.89 8.18
C THR A 750 14.98 -21.73 8.39
N GLU A 751 14.90 -22.94 7.89
CA GLU A 751 13.75 -23.85 8.08
C GLU A 751 13.53 -24.23 9.56
N LYS A 752 14.56 -24.57 10.29
CA LYS A 752 14.46 -24.91 11.72
C LYS A 752 14.01 -23.75 12.63
N THR A 753 14.26 -22.52 12.24
CA THR A 753 13.76 -21.35 12.97
C THR A 753 12.24 -21.17 12.80
N TYR A 754 11.62 -21.89 11.88
CA TYR A 754 10.19 -21.82 11.54
C TYR A 754 9.34 -22.87 12.25
N GLU A 755 9.87 -24.06 12.46
CA GLU A 755 9.21 -25.08 13.26
C GLU A 755 8.98 -24.59 14.70
N ASN A 756 9.89 -23.74 15.22
CA ASN A 756 9.82 -23.16 16.56
C ASN A 756 8.94 -21.89 16.69
N LEU A 757 8.39 -21.36 15.60
CA LEU A 757 7.46 -20.22 15.61
C LEU A 757 6.02 -20.64 15.29
N GLY A 758 5.78 -21.91 15.11
CA GLY A 758 4.47 -22.53 14.88
C GLY A 758 3.84 -23.16 16.13
N GLU A 759 4.53 -23.11 17.30
CA GLU A 759 3.98 -23.47 18.60
C GLU A 759 3.50 -22.27 19.40
#